data_9e984225e20ef7e28d7ad887bb49cc49
#
_entry.id   9e984225e20ef7e28d7ad887bb49cc49
#
_cell.length_a   1.000
_cell.length_b   1.000
_cell.length_c   1.000
_cell.angle_alpha   90.00
_cell.angle_beta   90.00
_cell.angle_gamma   90.00
#
_symmetry.space_group_name_H-M   'P 1'
#
loop_
_entity.id
_entity.type
_entity.pdbx_description
1 polymer ?
#
loop_
_entity_poly.entity_id
_entity_poly.type
_entity_poly.pdbx_seq_one_letter_code
_entity_poly.pdbx_strand_id
1 'polypeptide(L)'
;TEFGYVTNGNLFAKYHLHAKFDSGLPGIVAPRLEGSASLQLVFRSDKPLEKVSGKVYLPNSRKMELTEFDFDFELDGRSVEEKAFYSAMEEFYRNLANARLPGQRWFQHKLEEALVKQGKPTKRNESRNRLRSSGFERSLDFFSGSRAVMENIQLDRELLRAESSSPKTINVDTIPGITIQEFDWKPYLKEEPPKLDALAQYIPHDQHVIFLQSIESLVAILAESGQLLTPAFGGLNSDAIDAQVVPRYLRQMMLDLGELSQAKSAEQIKSIAITGGDPYSELGTDIGVVVEFNNENSAKTFSDFLFDQFPNQSQIKPIDGIENSNFVQSPDRSVSLHSYRNGNVLWLSNSNSQVRYLKKCASRTEVAISTLDGYRFFRQRYPIEEGESAFVFMSDAAIRRWCGPKWRIGQSRRVRASVELSMQHAEHLTEAASMKPGETRELPTANQQLRHLLGKRTLSNSGIHSEKFGTVGFITPISEMVIEKVTESEKNSYETWRRNYQRNWSNAFDPIAIQVKMTPKTISTDLSVVPLILSSQFRTFREGKPFPIAAGDRHVDSLLHIIFALGPDDFLSNYYKGLKTAELFIDDHPTFWRDFDEDQDAEKYFIKNFNEFPFAIEFDFDKPESMKNFLALVRAFTQQQLFEESKQTFKEIEYERRRFEFGPNEIEEFDLFICQYESKLFVSLSEQTMKNVISRIKSREEGTFKKDAPRKWLGQNLAVQTNSKFYKAIEVLWRQYYRSELRDQTWRNFPILQEWKREFPDHDPFEFHRKYWYQKMLCAGGGDLVWDKKTDSPKSTVFGNPGKARIPMSTPTPWRDFKSFDAGVTFDTGGIRGKMMLERK
;
A
#
# COMPACT_ATOMS: atom_id res chain seq x y z
N THR A 1 -24.01 14.70 11.74
CA THR A 1 -24.46 15.58 10.64
C THR A 1 -24.67 14.76 9.39
N GLU A 2 -25.86 14.36 9.18
CA GLU A 2 -26.25 13.50 8.09
C GLU A 2 -26.85 14.33 6.97
N PHE A 3 -25.94 14.95 6.19
CA PHE A 3 -26.32 15.70 5.05
C PHE A 3 -25.75 15.09 3.83
N GLY A 4 -26.55 14.76 3.01
CA GLY A 4 -26.24 14.21 1.79
C GLY A 4 -27.36 13.32 1.39
N TYR A 5 -27.41 12.96 0.18
CA TYR A 5 -28.33 11.95 -0.23
C TYR A 5 -27.79 10.60 0.20
N VAL A 6 -28.73 9.81 0.62
CA VAL A 6 -28.49 8.42 0.93
C VAL A 6 -28.66 7.67 -0.37
N THR A 7 -27.58 7.18 -0.93
CA THR A 7 -27.68 6.08 -1.86
C THR A 7 -27.45 4.78 -1.08
N ASN A 8 -28.43 3.90 -1.05
CA ASN A 8 -28.33 2.58 -0.41
C ASN A 8 -28.01 2.58 1.10
N GLY A 9 -28.57 3.50 1.85
CA GLY A 9 -28.39 3.55 3.30
C GLY A 9 -27.02 3.95 3.80
N ASN A 10 -26.09 4.29 2.91
CA ASN A 10 -24.75 4.72 3.25
C ASN A 10 -24.58 6.23 3.25
N LEU A 11 -24.12 6.72 4.32
CA LEU A 11 -23.86 8.05 4.79
C LEU A 11 -22.75 8.78 4.01
N PHE A 12 -23.05 9.28 2.83
CA PHE A 12 -22.23 10.34 2.23
C PHE A 12 -22.59 11.73 2.71
N ALA A 13 -23.64 11.76 3.42
CA ALA A 13 -24.27 12.89 4.02
C ALA A 13 -23.35 13.78 4.84
N LYS A 14 -22.34 13.21 5.48
CA LYS A 14 -21.48 13.91 6.44
C LYS A 14 -20.54 14.94 5.83
N TYR A 15 -20.34 14.92 4.52
CA TYR A 15 -19.22 15.62 3.89
C TYR A 15 -19.62 16.86 3.10
N HIS A 16 -20.90 17.20 3.02
CA HIS A 16 -21.37 18.11 1.99
C HIS A 16 -22.34 19.17 2.39
N LEU A 17 -22.22 19.63 3.59
CA LEU A 17 -22.85 20.88 3.90
C LEU A 17 -21.91 22.01 3.55
N HIS A 18 -22.27 22.74 2.52
CA HIS A 18 -21.55 23.92 2.10
C HIS A 18 -22.46 25.13 2.26
N ALA A 19 -22.04 26.10 3.05
CA ALA A 19 -22.65 27.40 3.13
C ALA A 19 -21.70 28.45 2.58
N LYS A 20 -22.15 29.27 1.65
CA LYS A 20 -21.43 30.41 1.11
C LYS A 20 -22.05 31.67 1.68
N PHE A 21 -21.25 32.49 2.35
CA PHE A 21 -21.67 33.78 2.90
C PHE A 21 -21.26 34.89 1.94
N ASP A 22 -22.19 35.80 1.63
CA ASP A 22 -21.94 36.89 0.70
C ASP A 22 -20.95 37.92 1.26
N SER A 23 -20.81 37.98 2.57
CA SER A 23 -19.90 38.88 3.28
C SER A 23 -18.50 38.32 3.54
N GLY A 24 -18.18 37.10 3.07
CA GLY A 24 -16.91 36.40 3.36
C GLY A 24 -16.71 36.02 4.82
N LEU A 25 -17.75 36.05 5.64
CA LEU A 25 -17.70 35.72 7.05
C LEU A 25 -17.46 34.23 7.26
N PRO A 26 -16.59 33.85 8.19
CA PRO A 26 -16.46 32.45 8.59
C PRO A 26 -17.74 31.98 9.33
N GLY A 27 -18.38 30.97 8.83
CA GLY A 27 -19.56 30.36 9.42
C GLY A 27 -19.42 28.86 9.58
N ILE A 28 -20.14 28.32 10.53
CA ILE A 28 -20.28 26.89 10.74
C ILE A 28 -21.75 26.55 10.54
N VAL A 29 -22.01 25.53 9.74
CA VAL A 29 -23.34 25.00 9.57
C VAL A 29 -23.46 23.74 10.42
N ALA A 30 -24.20 23.81 11.51
CA ALA A 30 -24.48 22.69 12.40
C ALA A 30 -25.96 22.29 12.22
N PRO A 31 -26.26 21.24 11.51
CA PRO A 31 -27.64 20.83 11.28
C PRO A 31 -28.17 19.94 12.40
N ARG A 32 -29.38 20.21 12.82
CA ARG A 32 -30.18 19.31 13.64
C ARG A 32 -31.25 18.67 12.75
N LEU A 33 -31.23 17.34 12.66
CA LEU A 33 -32.29 16.57 12.04
C LEU A 33 -33.33 16.22 13.13
N GLU A 34 -34.32 17.05 13.27
CA GLU A 34 -35.52 16.69 14.03
C GLU A 34 -36.70 16.73 13.05
N GLY A 35 -37.11 15.60 12.49
CA GLY A 35 -38.31 15.39 11.70
C GLY A 35 -38.57 16.30 10.48
N SER A 36 -38.08 17.52 10.47
CA SER A 36 -37.92 18.46 9.38
C SER A 36 -36.48 18.95 9.42
N ALA A 37 -35.81 18.98 8.26
CA ALA A 37 -34.45 19.47 8.17
C ALA A 37 -34.35 20.94 8.58
N SER A 38 -33.96 21.20 9.81
CA SER A 38 -33.64 22.56 10.26
C SER A 38 -32.12 22.75 10.21
N LEU A 39 -31.70 23.82 9.56
CA LEU A 39 -30.29 24.25 9.49
C LEU A 39 -30.04 25.30 10.54
N GLN A 40 -29.07 25.11 11.38
CA GLN A 40 -28.58 26.11 12.29
C GLN A 40 -27.26 26.68 11.73
N LEU A 41 -27.27 27.96 11.33
CA LEU A 41 -26.09 28.70 10.93
C LEU A 41 -25.55 29.44 12.15
N VAL A 42 -24.30 29.23 12.46
CA VAL A 42 -23.60 29.94 13.53
C VAL A 42 -22.37 30.61 12.94
N PHE A 43 -22.26 31.90 13.10
CA PHE A 43 -21.17 32.69 12.53
C PHE A 43 -20.51 33.58 13.60
N ARG A 44 -19.27 33.99 13.31
CA ARG A 44 -18.48 34.92 14.11
C ARG A 44 -18.17 36.14 13.28
N SER A 45 -18.43 37.32 13.84
CA SER A 45 -18.04 38.57 13.24
C SER A 45 -17.36 39.50 14.27
N ASP A 46 -16.32 40.19 13.84
CA ASP A 46 -15.63 41.20 14.67
C ASP A 46 -16.33 42.58 14.60
N LYS A 47 -17.37 42.69 13.79
CA LYS A 47 -18.17 43.93 13.64
C LYS A 47 -19.63 43.63 13.88
N PRO A 48 -20.40 44.57 14.42
CA PRO A 48 -21.86 44.46 14.47
C PRO A 48 -22.41 44.22 13.07
N LEU A 49 -23.27 43.23 12.93
CA LEU A 49 -23.96 42.93 11.67
C LEU A 49 -25.44 43.15 11.85
N GLU A 50 -26.04 43.85 10.92
CA GLU A 50 -27.50 44.02 10.84
C GLU A 50 -28.15 42.87 10.08
N LYS A 51 -27.41 42.27 9.14
CA LYS A 51 -27.92 41.27 8.21
C LYS A 51 -26.84 40.27 7.84
N VAL A 52 -27.21 38.99 7.66
CA VAL A 52 -26.36 37.93 7.12
C VAL A 52 -27.09 37.22 6.00
N SER A 53 -26.52 37.25 4.81
CA SER A 53 -27.05 36.59 3.62
C SER A 53 -26.03 35.62 3.03
N GLY A 54 -26.52 34.69 2.24
CA GLY A 54 -25.68 33.69 1.56
C GLY A 54 -26.51 32.58 0.95
N LYS A 55 -25.81 31.53 0.59
CA LYS A 55 -26.38 30.32 -0.04
C LYS A 55 -26.02 29.09 0.74
N VAL A 56 -27.00 28.18 0.89
CA VAL A 56 -26.80 26.82 1.44
C VAL A 56 -27.11 25.81 0.35
N TYR A 57 -26.20 24.90 0.16
CA TYR A 57 -26.33 23.83 -0.81
C TYR A 57 -26.67 22.52 -0.07
N LEU A 58 -27.91 22.03 -0.26
CA LEU A 58 -28.39 20.80 0.35
C LEU A 58 -28.52 19.69 -0.69
N PRO A 59 -28.04 18.50 -0.38
CA PRO A 59 -28.24 17.36 -1.25
C PRO A 59 -29.71 16.96 -1.34
N ASN A 60 -30.20 16.79 -2.55
CA ASN A 60 -31.53 16.28 -2.82
C ASN A 60 -31.46 14.78 -3.10
N SER A 61 -31.91 13.95 -2.16
CA SER A 61 -31.82 12.50 -2.26
C SER A 61 -32.59 11.90 -3.44
N ARG A 62 -33.69 12.55 -3.87
CA ARG A 62 -34.50 12.07 -5.00
C ARG A 62 -33.89 12.39 -6.37
N LYS A 63 -33.25 13.55 -6.51
CA LYS A 63 -32.67 14.03 -7.77
C LYS A 63 -31.16 13.79 -7.89
N MET A 64 -30.51 13.38 -6.82
CA MET A 64 -29.05 13.28 -6.73
C MET A 64 -28.33 14.59 -7.17
N GLU A 65 -28.92 15.72 -6.78
CA GLU A 65 -28.45 17.07 -7.10
C GLU A 65 -28.35 17.92 -5.83
N LEU A 66 -27.52 18.94 -5.83
CA LEU A 66 -27.55 19.98 -4.81
C LEU A 66 -28.68 20.94 -5.09
N THR A 67 -29.54 21.11 -4.12
CA THR A 67 -30.53 22.19 -4.14
C THR A 67 -29.93 23.41 -3.46
N GLU A 68 -29.92 24.51 -4.16
CA GLU A 68 -29.45 25.80 -3.68
C GLU A 68 -30.60 26.51 -2.97
N PHE A 69 -30.32 26.99 -1.75
CA PHE A 69 -31.25 27.80 -0.96
C PHE A 69 -30.53 29.09 -0.60
N ASP A 70 -31.17 30.23 -0.98
CA ASP A 70 -30.75 31.53 -0.48
C ASP A 70 -31.25 31.71 0.95
N PHE A 71 -30.42 32.27 1.79
CA PHE A 71 -30.81 32.70 3.12
C PHE A 71 -30.48 34.17 3.33
N ASP A 72 -31.35 34.80 4.07
CA ASP A 72 -31.29 36.23 4.36
C ASP A 72 -31.87 36.44 5.76
N PHE A 73 -31.01 36.67 6.74
CA PHE A 73 -31.42 36.84 8.13
C PHE A 73 -31.11 38.27 8.58
N GLU A 74 -32.16 39.00 9.01
CA GLU A 74 -31.98 40.20 9.80
C GLU A 74 -31.64 39.80 11.24
N LEU A 75 -30.59 40.42 11.79
CA LEU A 75 -30.15 40.11 13.14
C LEU A 75 -30.83 41.11 14.09
N ASP A 76 -31.64 40.62 15.01
CA ASP A 76 -32.41 41.42 15.97
C ASP A 76 -31.58 42.02 17.12
N GLY A 77 -30.26 42.16 16.91
CA GLY A 77 -29.32 42.74 17.87
C GLY A 77 -29.00 41.84 19.06
N ARG A 78 -29.51 40.61 19.11
CA ARG A 78 -29.13 39.61 20.11
C ARG A 78 -27.86 38.91 19.66
N SER A 79 -26.75 39.20 20.31
CA SER A 79 -25.52 38.46 20.12
C SER A 79 -25.73 37.02 20.58
N VAL A 80 -25.51 36.08 19.68
CA VAL A 80 -25.35 34.65 20.07
C VAL A 80 -24.15 34.58 21.00
N GLU A 81 -24.31 33.99 22.18
CA GLU A 81 -23.19 33.82 23.12
C GLU A 81 -22.01 33.17 22.41
N GLU A 82 -20.82 33.69 22.62
CA GLU A 82 -19.56 33.07 22.07
C GLU A 82 -19.48 31.57 22.34
N LYS A 83 -20.03 31.14 23.47
CA LYS A 83 -20.14 29.72 23.84
C LYS A 83 -20.98 28.89 22.87
N ALA A 84 -22.03 29.45 22.28
CA ALA A 84 -22.86 28.74 21.29
C ALA A 84 -22.12 28.52 19.98
N PHE A 85 -21.33 29.52 19.55
CA PHE A 85 -20.47 29.36 18.38
C PHE A 85 -19.46 28.22 18.59
N TYR A 86 -18.74 28.22 19.71
CA TYR A 86 -17.76 27.16 19.97
C TYR A 86 -18.42 25.80 20.24
N SER A 87 -19.66 25.76 20.72
CA SER A 87 -20.41 24.49 20.84
C SER A 87 -20.78 23.90 19.46
N ALA A 88 -21.22 24.75 18.52
CA ALA A 88 -21.47 24.34 17.15
C ALA A 88 -20.17 23.89 16.42
N MET A 89 -19.09 24.61 16.65
CA MET A 89 -17.76 24.28 16.16
C MET A 89 -17.29 22.92 16.70
N GLU A 90 -17.48 22.66 17.98
CA GLU A 90 -17.17 21.37 18.60
C GLU A 90 -17.95 20.22 17.93
N GLU A 91 -19.25 20.38 17.75
CA GLU A 91 -20.11 19.36 17.13
C GLU A 91 -19.66 19.06 15.70
N PHE A 92 -19.43 20.07 14.90
CA PHE A 92 -18.96 19.96 13.53
C PHE A 92 -17.62 19.24 13.42
N TYR A 93 -16.60 19.73 14.13
CA TYR A 93 -15.26 19.15 14.03
C TYR A 93 -15.10 17.82 14.73
N ARG A 94 -15.91 17.51 15.73
CA ARG A 94 -15.90 16.19 16.40
C ARG A 94 -16.19 15.05 15.41
N ASN A 95 -17.14 15.26 14.51
CA ASN A 95 -17.48 14.27 13.49
C ASN A 95 -16.33 14.11 12.48
N LEU A 96 -15.76 15.22 11.98
CA LEU A 96 -14.66 15.19 11.03
C LEU A 96 -13.37 14.59 11.64
N ALA A 97 -13.02 14.96 12.87
CA ALA A 97 -11.86 14.45 13.58
C ALA A 97 -11.93 12.94 13.83
N ASN A 98 -13.14 12.38 14.00
CA ASN A 98 -13.35 10.95 14.22
C ASN A 98 -13.50 10.13 12.92
N ALA A 99 -13.76 10.77 11.81
CA ALA A 99 -14.08 10.11 10.52
C ALA A 99 -12.85 9.59 9.77
N ARG A 100 -11.64 9.74 10.28
CA ARG A 100 -10.37 9.34 9.62
C ARG A 100 -10.24 9.87 8.19
N LEU A 101 -10.49 11.15 8.04
CA LEU A 101 -10.39 11.84 6.76
C LEU A 101 -8.97 12.39 6.53
N PRO A 102 -8.60 12.65 5.28
CA PRO A 102 -7.43 13.46 4.97
C PRO A 102 -7.47 14.79 5.75
N GLY A 103 -6.31 15.24 6.21
CA GLY A 103 -6.27 16.43 7.06
C GLY A 103 -6.79 16.25 8.49
N GLN A 104 -6.92 15.01 8.99
CA GLN A 104 -7.44 14.69 10.32
C GLN A 104 -6.79 15.53 11.44
N ARG A 105 -5.50 15.89 11.34
CA ARG A 105 -4.80 16.70 12.34
C ARG A 105 -5.32 18.12 12.41
N TRP A 106 -5.70 18.68 11.27
CA TRP A 106 -6.38 19.98 11.22
C TRP A 106 -7.73 19.93 11.92
N PHE A 107 -8.55 18.94 11.60
CA PHE A 107 -9.85 18.77 12.27
C PHE A 107 -9.73 18.54 13.78
N GLN A 108 -8.70 17.80 14.22
CA GLN A 108 -8.38 17.63 15.65
C GLN A 108 -7.99 18.95 16.29
N HIS A 109 -7.13 19.74 15.65
CA HIS A 109 -6.74 21.06 16.13
C HIS A 109 -7.96 21.99 16.28
N LYS A 110 -8.81 22.07 15.26
CA LYS A 110 -10.03 22.88 15.32
C LYS A 110 -11.02 22.41 16.41
N LEU A 111 -11.09 21.10 16.63
CA LEU A 111 -11.88 20.55 17.75
C LEU A 111 -11.28 20.95 19.11
N GLU A 112 -9.96 20.86 19.28
CA GLU A 112 -9.28 21.28 20.50
C GLU A 112 -9.46 22.78 20.73
N GLU A 113 -9.35 23.61 19.71
CA GLU A 113 -9.63 25.05 19.78
C GLU A 113 -11.05 25.32 20.33
N ALA A 114 -12.05 24.63 19.80
CA ALA A 114 -13.45 24.77 20.23
C ALA A 114 -13.64 24.33 21.69
N LEU A 115 -12.95 23.25 22.15
CA LEU A 115 -13.01 22.78 23.52
C LEU A 115 -12.35 23.75 24.49
N VAL A 116 -11.16 24.25 24.16
CA VAL A 116 -10.41 25.23 24.99
C VAL A 116 -11.23 26.51 25.17
N LYS A 117 -11.81 27.02 24.12
CA LYS A 117 -12.66 28.24 24.16
C LYS A 117 -13.92 28.05 25.01
N GLN A 118 -14.38 26.83 25.20
CA GLN A 118 -15.50 26.51 26.09
C GLN A 118 -15.06 26.22 27.54
N GLY A 119 -13.74 26.23 27.84
CA GLY A 119 -13.20 25.82 29.14
C GLY A 119 -13.33 24.30 29.41
N LYS A 120 -13.55 23.49 28.36
CA LYS A 120 -13.64 22.04 28.49
C LYS A 120 -12.24 21.39 28.44
N PRO A 121 -12.02 20.31 29.21
CA PRO A 121 -10.73 19.62 29.18
C PRO A 121 -10.49 19.01 27.78
N THR A 122 -9.34 19.28 27.20
CA THR A 122 -8.85 18.60 26.02
C THR A 122 -8.31 17.24 26.45
N LYS A 123 -9.10 16.19 26.31
CA LYS A 123 -8.55 14.83 26.36
C LYS A 123 -7.88 14.62 25.01
N ARG A 124 -6.56 14.67 24.95
CA ARG A 124 -5.81 14.10 23.83
C ARG A 124 -6.21 12.63 23.74
N ASN A 125 -7.19 12.34 22.90
CA ASN A 125 -7.55 10.97 22.60
C ASN A 125 -6.35 10.40 21.84
N GLU A 126 -5.53 9.62 22.55
CA GLU A 126 -4.70 8.62 21.90
C GLU A 126 -5.66 7.77 21.05
N SER A 127 -5.71 8.09 19.76
CA SER A 127 -6.61 7.37 18.88
C SER A 127 -6.15 5.92 18.88
N ARG A 128 -6.90 5.09 19.58
CA ARG A 128 -6.77 3.63 19.53
C ARG A 128 -7.11 3.21 18.11
N ASN A 129 -6.14 3.37 17.21
CA ASN A 129 -6.20 2.84 15.87
C ASN A 129 -6.21 1.31 15.95
N ARG A 130 -7.37 0.74 16.22
CA ARG A 130 -7.62 -0.66 15.92
C ARG A 130 -7.85 -0.71 14.40
N LEU A 131 -6.77 -0.98 13.66
CA LEU A 131 -6.87 -1.48 12.31
C LEU A 131 -7.67 -2.80 12.38
N ARG A 132 -8.96 -2.74 12.10
CA ARG A 132 -9.75 -3.93 11.76
C ARG A 132 -9.42 -4.22 10.31
N SER A 133 -8.42 -5.07 10.08
CA SER A 133 -8.20 -5.63 8.75
C SER A 133 -9.33 -6.59 8.42
N SER A 134 -9.81 -6.55 7.19
CA SER A 134 -10.74 -7.54 6.65
C SER A 134 -10.08 -8.94 6.60
N GLY A 135 -10.88 -9.99 6.45
CA GLY A 135 -10.35 -11.37 6.33
C GLY A 135 -9.39 -11.53 5.15
N PHE A 136 -9.65 -10.83 4.04
CA PHE A 136 -8.81 -10.83 2.84
C PHE A 136 -7.48 -10.11 3.08
N GLU A 137 -7.48 -8.97 3.77
CA GLU A 137 -6.26 -8.28 4.18
C GLU A 137 -5.36 -9.15 5.04
N ARG A 138 -5.91 -9.96 5.95
CA ARG A 138 -5.12 -10.89 6.77
C ARG A 138 -4.43 -11.97 5.94
N SER A 139 -5.08 -12.45 4.89
CA SER A 139 -4.49 -13.43 3.99
C SER A 139 -3.39 -12.81 3.13
N LEU A 140 -3.62 -11.61 2.60
CA LEU A 140 -2.62 -10.84 1.86
C LEU A 140 -1.43 -10.49 2.76
N ASP A 141 -1.67 -10.10 4.00
CA ASP A 141 -0.69 -9.82 5.05
C ASP A 141 0.22 -11.03 5.32
N PHE A 142 -0.36 -12.22 5.32
CA PHE A 142 0.38 -13.46 5.53
C PHE A 142 1.35 -13.75 4.35
N PHE A 143 0.88 -13.52 3.12
CA PHE A 143 1.68 -13.79 1.91
C PHE A 143 2.64 -12.65 1.54
N SER A 144 2.32 -11.42 1.89
CA SER A 144 3.12 -10.23 1.54
C SER A 144 4.19 -9.84 2.55
N GLY A 145 4.29 -10.58 3.68
CA GLY A 145 5.17 -10.19 4.78
C GLY A 145 4.71 -8.93 5.54
N SER A 146 3.53 -8.42 5.24
CA SER A 146 2.97 -7.24 5.91
C SER A 146 2.71 -7.51 7.39
N ARG A 147 2.59 -8.78 7.80
CA ARG A 147 2.54 -9.15 9.20
C ARG A 147 3.81 -8.75 9.95
N ALA A 148 4.99 -8.84 9.31
CA ALA A 148 6.23 -8.32 9.88
C ALA A 148 6.19 -6.78 9.98
N VAL A 149 5.57 -6.09 9.01
CA VAL A 149 5.32 -4.65 9.06
C VAL A 149 4.28 -4.31 10.14
N MET A 150 3.24 -5.12 10.31
CA MET A 150 2.22 -4.91 11.35
C MET A 150 2.75 -5.21 12.76
N GLU A 151 3.66 -6.16 12.92
CA GLU A 151 4.41 -6.34 14.18
C GLU A 151 5.25 -5.11 14.49
N ASN A 152 5.78 -4.44 13.47
CA ASN A 152 6.42 -3.13 13.62
C ASN A 152 5.46 -2.06 14.16
N ILE A 153 4.22 -2.01 13.66
CA ILE A 153 3.20 -1.08 14.13
C ILE A 153 2.79 -1.38 15.58
N GLN A 154 2.75 -2.65 15.98
CA GLN A 154 2.49 -3.05 17.36
C GLN A 154 3.63 -2.66 18.28
N LEU A 155 4.88 -2.83 17.86
CA LEU A 155 6.04 -2.37 18.58
C LEU A 155 6.00 -0.85 18.80
N ASP A 156 5.73 -0.10 17.76
CA ASP A 156 5.66 1.36 17.84
C ASP A 156 4.58 1.80 18.83
N ARG A 157 3.46 1.06 18.93
CA ARG A 157 2.42 1.30 19.95
C ARG A 157 2.89 0.98 21.35
N GLU A 158 3.62 -0.09 21.57
CA GLU A 158 4.14 -0.44 22.89
C GLU A 158 5.20 0.54 23.34
N LEU A 159 6.11 0.93 22.44
CA LEU A 159 7.11 1.95 22.71
C LEU A 159 6.51 3.36 22.90
N LEU A 160 5.41 3.68 22.23
CA LEU A 160 4.66 4.92 22.42
C LEU A 160 4.00 5.01 23.81
N ARG A 161 3.68 3.86 24.43
CA ARG A 161 3.11 3.81 25.79
C ARG A 161 4.16 3.91 26.88
N ALA A 162 5.42 3.68 26.56
CA ALA A 162 6.49 3.78 27.53
C ALA A 162 6.68 5.24 27.96
N GLU A 163 6.20 5.59 29.15
CA GLU A 163 6.34 6.93 29.69
C GLU A 163 7.81 7.26 29.92
N SER A 164 8.23 8.42 29.43
CA SER A 164 9.59 8.92 29.48
C SER A 164 10.01 9.45 30.88
N SER A 165 9.35 9.06 31.94
CA SER A 165 9.52 9.61 33.27
C SER A 165 10.63 8.96 34.10
N SER A 166 11.34 7.94 33.60
CA SER A 166 12.44 7.33 34.32
C SER A 166 13.72 8.17 34.19
N PRO A 167 14.32 8.64 35.30
CA PRO A 167 15.57 9.38 35.27
C PRO A 167 16.79 8.51 34.93
N LYS A 168 16.65 7.18 34.94
CA LYS A 168 17.73 6.24 34.62
C LYS A 168 17.82 6.07 33.12
N THR A 169 18.96 6.41 32.57
CA THR A 169 19.29 6.18 31.16
C THR A 169 20.32 5.06 31.02
N ILE A 170 20.18 4.28 29.96
CA ILE A 170 21.00 3.12 29.63
C ILE A 170 21.64 3.38 28.27
N ASN A 171 22.92 3.00 28.10
CA ASN A 171 23.55 3.05 26.79
C ASN A 171 22.90 2.03 25.87
N VAL A 172 22.41 2.46 24.71
CA VAL A 172 21.70 1.63 23.74
C VAL A 172 22.57 0.48 23.23
N ASP A 173 23.87 0.69 23.10
CA ASP A 173 24.81 -0.32 22.61
C ASP A 173 25.02 -1.49 23.58
N THR A 174 24.58 -1.35 24.83
CA THR A 174 24.58 -2.45 25.82
C THR A 174 23.35 -3.35 25.71
N ILE A 175 22.36 -2.98 24.91
CA ILE A 175 21.13 -3.75 24.73
C ILE A 175 21.35 -4.76 23.60
N PRO A 176 21.25 -6.05 23.87
CA PRO A 176 21.47 -7.06 22.81
C PRO A 176 20.39 -6.97 21.74
N GLY A 177 20.82 -6.98 20.50
CA GLY A 177 19.96 -7.09 19.32
C GLY A 177 19.35 -8.48 19.15
N ILE A 178 18.98 -8.83 17.94
CA ILE A 178 18.44 -10.14 17.60
C ILE A 178 19.56 -11.21 17.72
N THR A 179 19.24 -12.31 18.38
CA THR A 179 20.19 -13.42 18.68
C THR A 179 19.90 -14.68 17.88
N ILE A 180 19.00 -14.62 16.88
CA ILE A 180 18.75 -15.71 15.94
C ILE A 180 20.05 -15.99 15.18
N GLN A 181 20.42 -17.27 15.05
CA GLN A 181 21.63 -17.68 14.35
C GLN A 181 21.58 -17.28 12.86
N GLU A 182 22.71 -16.87 12.29
CA GLU A 182 22.84 -16.63 10.86
C GLU A 182 22.72 -17.93 10.07
N PHE A 183 22.15 -17.82 8.87
CA PHE A 183 22.00 -18.97 8.00
C PHE A 183 23.35 -19.33 7.35
N ASP A 184 23.70 -20.60 7.37
CA ASP A 184 24.90 -21.08 6.68
C ASP A 184 24.61 -21.30 5.19
N TRP A 185 25.12 -20.39 4.37
CA TRP A 185 24.94 -20.41 2.92
C TRP A 185 25.88 -21.37 2.19
N LYS A 186 27.00 -21.78 2.81
CA LYS A 186 28.05 -22.55 2.16
C LYS A 186 27.56 -23.83 1.49
N PRO A 187 26.64 -24.62 2.11
CA PRO A 187 26.14 -25.86 1.49
C PRO A 187 25.28 -25.61 0.25
N TYR A 188 24.83 -24.37 0.02
CA TYR A 188 23.93 -24.02 -1.07
C TYR A 188 24.64 -23.30 -2.21
N LEU A 189 25.89 -22.93 -2.04
CA LEU A 189 26.71 -22.31 -3.07
C LEU A 189 27.21 -23.35 -4.07
N LYS A 190 27.13 -23.03 -5.36
CA LYS A 190 27.74 -23.82 -6.41
C LYS A 190 29.24 -23.53 -6.47
N GLU A 191 30.03 -24.46 -6.99
CA GLU A 191 31.48 -24.32 -7.14
C GLU A 191 31.88 -23.13 -8.01
N GLU A 192 31.11 -22.88 -9.09
CA GLU A 192 31.38 -21.74 -9.99
C GLU A 192 30.86 -20.42 -9.38
N PRO A 193 31.75 -19.42 -9.19
CA PRO A 193 31.34 -18.15 -8.63
C PRO A 193 30.44 -17.38 -9.61
N PRO A 194 29.35 -16.76 -9.14
CA PRO A 194 28.47 -15.98 -10.00
C PRO A 194 29.14 -14.67 -10.45
N LYS A 195 28.71 -14.17 -11.61
CA LYS A 195 28.94 -12.78 -11.97
C LYS A 195 28.16 -11.88 -11.01
N LEU A 196 28.81 -10.93 -10.36
CA LEU A 196 28.21 -9.98 -9.44
C LEU A 196 28.01 -8.63 -10.12
N ASP A 197 27.04 -7.83 -9.60
CA ASP A 197 26.88 -6.46 -10.02
C ASP A 197 28.13 -5.64 -9.68
N ALA A 198 28.60 -4.83 -10.62
CA ALA A 198 29.82 -4.05 -10.45
C ALA A 198 29.75 -3.09 -9.26
N LEU A 199 28.56 -2.54 -9.00
CA LEU A 199 28.29 -1.63 -7.89
C LEU A 199 28.14 -2.33 -6.52
N ALA A 200 27.99 -3.66 -6.47
CA ALA A 200 27.78 -4.38 -5.21
C ALA A 200 28.95 -4.22 -4.21
N GLN A 201 30.15 -3.93 -4.70
CA GLN A 201 31.32 -3.65 -3.87
C GLN A 201 31.26 -2.31 -3.13
N TYR A 202 30.35 -1.41 -3.51
CA TYR A 202 30.16 -0.09 -2.93
C TYR A 202 28.93 0.02 -2.02
N ILE A 203 28.15 -1.05 -1.91
CA ILE A 203 26.93 -1.08 -1.11
C ILE A 203 27.21 -1.74 0.24
N PRO A 204 26.91 -1.10 1.38
CA PRO A 204 27.07 -1.69 2.69
C PRO A 204 26.23 -2.98 2.88
N HIS A 205 26.82 -3.95 3.54
CA HIS A 205 26.21 -5.29 3.75
C HIS A 205 24.86 -5.26 4.49
N ASP A 206 24.65 -4.22 5.31
CA ASP A 206 23.48 -4.04 6.17
C ASP A 206 22.44 -3.07 5.61
N GLN A 207 22.44 -2.86 4.31
CA GLN A 207 21.45 -2.07 3.58
C GLN A 207 20.74 -2.90 2.52
N HIS A 208 19.51 -2.50 2.18
CA HIS A 208 18.83 -3.02 1.00
C HIS A 208 19.40 -2.36 -0.27
N VAL A 209 19.25 -3.03 -1.40
CA VAL A 209 19.72 -2.49 -2.68
C VAL A 209 18.79 -2.86 -3.83
N ILE A 210 18.67 -1.96 -4.79
CA ILE A 210 18.04 -2.16 -6.09
C ILE A 210 19.11 -1.88 -7.15
N PHE A 211 19.54 -2.92 -7.88
CA PHE A 211 20.42 -2.78 -9.03
C PHE A 211 19.61 -2.61 -10.30
N LEU A 212 20.02 -1.66 -11.13
CA LEU A 212 19.39 -1.30 -12.41
C LEU A 212 20.47 -1.24 -13.48
N GLN A 213 20.18 -1.81 -14.63
CA GLN A 213 21.15 -1.85 -15.73
C GLN A 213 21.20 -0.55 -16.54
N SER A 214 20.16 0.30 -16.44
CA SER A 214 20.11 1.57 -17.16
C SER A 214 19.14 2.56 -16.51
N ILE A 215 19.20 3.83 -16.94
CA ILE A 215 18.25 4.86 -16.50
C ILE A 215 16.85 4.61 -17.07
N GLU A 216 16.73 4.03 -18.25
CA GLU A 216 15.46 3.68 -18.87
C GLU A 216 14.73 2.64 -18.02
N SER A 217 15.45 1.67 -17.43
CA SER A 217 14.88 0.70 -16.50
C SER A 217 14.32 1.38 -15.25
N LEU A 218 15.00 2.38 -14.72
CA LEU A 218 14.50 3.17 -13.59
C LEU A 218 13.21 3.91 -13.95
N VAL A 219 13.23 4.64 -15.07
CA VAL A 219 12.05 5.40 -15.54
C VAL A 219 10.87 4.47 -15.79
N ALA A 220 11.10 3.32 -16.43
CA ALA A 220 10.06 2.33 -16.68
C ALA A 220 9.44 1.78 -15.38
N ILE A 221 10.25 1.42 -14.40
CA ILE A 221 9.77 0.92 -13.10
C ILE A 221 8.96 1.97 -12.36
N LEU A 222 9.41 3.23 -12.36
CA LEU A 222 8.68 4.31 -11.69
C LEU A 222 7.36 4.65 -12.40
N ALA A 223 7.34 4.64 -13.72
CA ALA A 223 6.12 4.84 -14.50
C ALA A 223 5.10 3.72 -14.24
N GLU A 224 5.56 2.46 -14.22
CA GLU A 224 4.70 1.31 -13.94
C GLU A 224 4.18 1.30 -12.50
N SER A 225 4.99 1.69 -11.53
CA SER A 225 4.54 1.77 -10.14
C SER A 225 3.37 2.76 -9.98
N GLY A 226 3.39 3.87 -10.72
CA GLY A 226 2.30 4.83 -10.75
C GLY A 226 1.05 4.35 -11.51
N GLN A 227 1.22 3.60 -12.59
CA GLN A 227 0.12 3.18 -13.46
C GLN A 227 -0.56 1.88 -12.98
N LEU A 228 0.17 0.92 -12.47
CA LEU A 228 -0.36 -0.38 -12.05
C LEU A 228 -0.58 -0.51 -10.55
N LEU A 229 0.43 -0.17 -9.76
CA LEU A 229 0.37 -0.42 -8.33
C LEU A 229 -0.58 0.56 -7.64
N THR A 230 -0.54 1.84 -7.98
CA THR A 230 -1.41 2.84 -7.37
C THR A 230 -2.90 2.57 -7.63
N PRO A 231 -3.38 2.30 -8.86
CA PRO A 231 -4.78 1.94 -9.09
C PRO A 231 -5.16 0.54 -8.59
N ALA A 232 -4.27 -0.45 -8.73
CA ALA A 232 -4.55 -1.82 -8.31
C ALA A 232 -4.65 -1.93 -6.77
N PHE A 233 -3.78 -1.24 -6.04
CA PHE A 233 -3.80 -1.19 -4.58
C PHE A 233 -4.60 0.00 -4.04
N GLY A 234 -4.91 1.00 -4.84
CA GLY A 234 -5.76 2.13 -4.47
C GLY A 234 -7.17 1.71 -4.06
N GLY A 235 -7.72 0.65 -4.68
CA GLY A 235 -8.97 0.02 -4.25
C GLY A 235 -8.90 -0.67 -2.89
N LEU A 236 -7.71 -0.94 -2.37
CA LEU A 236 -7.47 -1.52 -1.03
C LEU A 236 -7.19 -0.44 0.02
N ASN A 237 -6.90 0.79 -0.39
CA ASN A 237 -6.68 1.92 0.49
C ASN A 237 -8.01 2.57 0.86
N SER A 238 -8.11 3.07 2.08
CA SER A 238 -9.30 3.82 2.53
C SER A 238 -9.43 5.21 1.91
N ASP A 239 -8.36 5.78 1.38
CA ASP A 239 -8.28 7.17 0.94
C ASP A 239 -7.61 7.31 -0.43
N ALA A 240 -8.16 8.17 -1.29
CA ALA A 240 -7.60 8.47 -2.62
C ALA A 240 -6.53 9.58 -2.51
N ILE A 241 -5.38 9.21 -1.94
CA ILE A 241 -4.26 10.13 -1.70
C ILE A 241 -2.96 9.50 -2.22
N ASP A 242 -2.13 10.31 -2.86
CA ASP A 242 -0.75 9.97 -3.15
C ASP A 242 0.16 10.70 -2.15
N ALA A 243 0.88 9.95 -1.33
CA ALA A 243 1.85 10.47 -0.38
C ALA A 243 3.08 11.13 -1.04
N GLN A 244 3.13 11.13 -2.36
CA GLN A 244 4.20 11.76 -3.17
C GLN A 244 5.61 11.32 -2.75
N VAL A 245 5.77 10.07 -2.30
CA VAL A 245 7.04 9.58 -1.73
C VAL A 245 8.17 9.72 -2.73
N VAL A 246 8.05 9.10 -3.91
CA VAL A 246 9.09 9.16 -4.94
C VAL A 246 9.28 10.58 -5.48
N PRO A 247 8.23 11.32 -5.93
CA PRO A 247 8.39 12.69 -6.37
C PRO A 247 8.99 13.62 -5.32
N ARG A 248 8.69 13.39 -4.03
CA ARG A 248 9.22 14.18 -2.92
C ARG A 248 10.73 14.01 -2.78
N TYR A 249 11.24 12.77 -2.82
CA TYR A 249 12.68 12.52 -2.73
C TYR A 249 13.43 12.94 -3.99
N LEU A 250 12.85 12.77 -5.17
CA LEU A 250 13.43 13.29 -6.40
C LEU A 250 13.60 14.82 -6.32
N ARG A 251 12.57 15.56 -5.88
CA ARG A 251 12.68 17.01 -5.67
C ARG A 251 13.69 17.36 -4.58
N GLN A 252 13.71 16.61 -3.46
CA GLN A 252 14.68 16.82 -2.39
C GLN A 252 16.13 16.73 -2.88
N MET A 253 16.40 15.79 -3.76
CA MET A 253 17.71 15.58 -4.37
C MET A 253 17.90 16.36 -5.68
N MET A 254 16.94 17.22 -6.06
CA MET A 254 16.96 17.99 -7.32
C MET A 254 17.13 17.10 -8.57
N LEU A 255 16.53 15.92 -8.55
CA LEU A 255 16.56 14.97 -9.65
C LEU A 255 15.27 15.09 -10.46
N ASP A 256 15.33 15.65 -11.65
CA ASP A 256 14.27 15.57 -12.64
C ASP A 256 14.56 14.40 -13.60
N LEU A 257 13.78 13.34 -13.53
CA LEU A 257 13.99 12.15 -14.35
C LEU A 257 13.76 12.41 -15.84
N GLY A 258 12.89 13.37 -16.19
CA GLY A 258 12.67 13.77 -17.58
C GLY A 258 13.89 14.47 -18.16
N GLU A 259 14.47 15.43 -17.44
CA GLU A 259 15.69 16.13 -17.84
C GLU A 259 16.91 15.19 -17.82
N LEU A 260 17.01 14.36 -16.79
CA LEU A 260 18.09 13.37 -16.67
C LEU A 260 18.09 12.36 -17.82
N SER A 261 16.92 11.89 -18.25
CA SER A 261 16.81 10.94 -19.36
C SER A 261 17.15 11.57 -20.72
N GLN A 262 17.01 12.87 -20.87
CA GLN A 262 17.37 13.63 -22.10
C GLN A 262 18.81 14.15 -22.09
N ALA A 263 19.47 14.14 -20.95
CA ALA A 263 20.84 14.59 -20.84
C ALA A 263 21.80 13.66 -21.60
N LYS A 264 22.65 14.20 -22.47
CA LYS A 264 23.70 13.41 -23.17
C LYS A 264 24.59 12.61 -22.23
N SER A 265 24.73 13.05 -20.98
CA SER A 265 25.47 12.35 -19.94
C SER A 265 24.73 11.08 -19.44
N ALA A 266 23.41 10.99 -19.61
CA ALA A 266 22.64 9.79 -19.24
C ALA A 266 22.98 8.59 -20.14
N GLU A 267 23.27 8.81 -21.40
CA GLU A 267 23.74 7.77 -22.34
C GLU A 267 25.08 7.15 -21.90
N GLN A 268 25.81 7.83 -21.01
CA GLN A 268 27.06 7.37 -20.47
C GLN A 268 26.95 6.60 -19.15
N ILE A 269 25.74 6.44 -18.65
CA ILE A 269 25.44 5.64 -17.43
C ILE A 269 25.52 4.18 -17.80
N LYS A 270 26.34 3.43 -17.07
CA LYS A 270 26.56 2.00 -17.27
C LYS A 270 25.73 1.14 -16.33
N SER A 271 25.59 1.57 -15.09
CA SER A 271 24.77 0.87 -14.09
C SER A 271 24.38 1.82 -12.94
N ILE A 272 23.27 1.52 -12.28
CA ILE A 272 22.75 2.28 -11.15
C ILE A 272 22.46 1.32 -10.01
N ALA A 273 22.78 1.73 -8.76
CA ALA A 273 22.33 1.06 -7.56
C ALA A 273 21.63 2.08 -6.65
N ILE A 274 20.43 1.75 -6.22
CA ILE A 274 19.69 2.54 -5.23
C ILE A 274 19.71 1.76 -3.92
N THR A 275 20.13 2.41 -2.84
CA THR A 275 20.26 1.80 -1.52
C THR A 275 19.78 2.74 -0.42
N GLY A 276 19.63 2.23 0.77
CA GLY A 276 19.25 3.02 1.94
C GLY A 276 19.26 2.20 3.22
N GLY A 277 19.38 2.90 4.31
CA GLY A 277 19.38 2.28 5.64
C GLY A 277 17.99 2.14 6.25
N ASP A 278 16.99 2.87 5.74
CA ASP A 278 15.67 2.99 6.34
C ASP A 278 14.56 2.56 5.35
N PRO A 279 13.80 1.49 5.63
CA PRO A 279 12.69 1.08 4.79
C PRO A 279 11.44 1.95 4.93
N TYR A 280 11.37 2.85 5.92
CA TYR A 280 10.19 3.69 6.21
C TYR A 280 10.20 5.01 5.44
N SER A 281 10.11 4.93 4.13
CA SER A 281 10.24 6.06 3.21
C SER A 281 9.20 7.18 3.40
N GLU A 282 8.01 6.87 3.90
CA GLU A 282 6.98 7.90 4.14
C GLU A 282 7.36 8.91 5.22
N LEU A 283 8.02 8.45 6.28
CA LEU A 283 8.43 9.31 7.40
C LEU A 283 9.71 10.10 7.09
N GLY A 284 10.55 9.60 6.23
CA GLY A 284 11.86 10.16 5.93
C GLY A 284 12.92 9.06 5.96
N THR A 285 13.68 8.92 4.90
CA THR A 285 14.71 7.90 4.77
C THR A 285 16.00 8.51 4.21
N ASP A 286 17.12 7.83 4.45
CA ASP A 286 18.38 8.06 3.83
C ASP A 286 18.47 7.26 2.52
N ILE A 287 18.38 7.95 1.39
CA ILE A 287 18.50 7.34 0.08
C ILE A 287 19.92 7.56 -0.42
N GLY A 288 20.59 6.49 -0.87
CA GLY A 288 21.83 6.53 -1.60
C GLY A 288 21.62 6.06 -3.04
N VAL A 289 22.15 6.79 -3.98
CA VAL A 289 22.18 6.41 -5.40
C VAL A 289 23.64 6.33 -5.82
N VAL A 290 24.07 5.18 -6.30
CA VAL A 290 25.42 4.96 -6.81
C VAL A 290 25.33 4.75 -8.30
N VAL A 291 26.04 5.55 -9.07
CA VAL A 291 26.00 5.55 -10.54
C VAL A 291 27.39 5.28 -11.10
N GLU A 292 27.52 4.25 -11.93
CA GLU A 292 28.72 3.98 -12.70
C GLU A 292 28.61 4.58 -14.11
N PHE A 293 29.58 5.35 -14.51
CA PHE A 293 29.67 5.93 -15.85
C PHE A 293 30.73 5.20 -16.69
N ASN A 294 30.70 5.38 -18.01
CA ASN A 294 31.67 4.82 -18.91
C ASN A 294 33.09 5.39 -18.69
N ASN A 295 33.16 6.62 -18.19
CA ASN A 295 34.46 7.28 -17.89
C ASN A 295 34.32 8.37 -16.81
N GLU A 296 35.42 8.81 -16.27
CA GLU A 296 35.51 9.82 -15.20
C GLU A 296 34.95 11.19 -15.61
N ASN A 297 35.20 11.60 -16.85
CA ASN A 297 34.74 12.90 -17.35
C ASN A 297 33.20 12.96 -17.39
N SER A 298 32.55 11.86 -17.79
CA SER A 298 31.08 11.76 -17.79
C SER A 298 30.52 11.84 -16.37
N ALA A 299 31.16 11.19 -15.40
CA ALA A 299 30.75 11.27 -13.99
C ALA A 299 30.88 12.71 -13.44
N LYS A 300 31.99 13.40 -13.82
CA LYS A 300 32.21 14.81 -13.45
C LYS A 300 31.14 15.71 -14.08
N THR A 301 30.94 15.62 -15.39
CA THR A 301 29.98 16.46 -16.12
C THR A 301 28.55 16.28 -15.57
N PHE A 302 28.18 15.06 -15.26
CA PHE A 302 26.86 14.78 -14.65
C PHE A 302 26.74 15.38 -13.25
N SER A 303 27.79 15.26 -12.43
CA SER A 303 27.81 15.87 -11.09
C SER A 303 27.72 17.41 -11.19
N ASP A 304 28.48 18.02 -12.07
CA ASP A 304 28.47 19.49 -12.27
C ASP A 304 27.08 19.93 -12.74
N PHE A 305 26.46 19.23 -13.70
CA PHE A 305 25.10 19.49 -14.19
C PHE A 305 24.07 19.51 -13.06
N LEU A 306 24.11 18.55 -12.09
CA LEU A 306 23.18 18.51 -10.97
C LEU A 306 23.30 19.75 -10.07
N PHE A 307 24.49 20.21 -9.81
CA PHE A 307 24.70 21.37 -8.94
C PHE A 307 24.51 22.72 -9.68
N ASP A 308 24.72 22.77 -10.99
CA ASP A 308 24.50 23.97 -11.80
C ASP A 308 23.03 24.37 -11.87
N GLN A 309 22.13 23.44 -11.68
CA GLN A 309 20.69 23.71 -11.59
C GLN A 309 20.28 24.49 -10.32
N PHE A 310 21.19 24.58 -9.33
CA PHE A 310 20.86 25.23 -8.07
C PHE A 310 20.96 26.75 -8.19
N PRO A 311 19.87 27.52 -7.88
CA PRO A 311 19.83 28.97 -8.13
C PRO A 311 20.91 29.78 -7.39
N ASN A 312 21.35 29.29 -6.23
CA ASN A 312 22.34 29.99 -5.39
C ASN A 312 23.60 29.14 -5.20
N GLN A 313 24.56 29.31 -6.11
CA GLN A 313 25.83 28.61 -6.13
C GLN A 313 26.65 28.80 -4.83
N SER A 314 26.49 29.92 -4.13
CA SER A 314 27.21 30.19 -2.88
C SER A 314 26.80 29.25 -1.71
N GLN A 315 25.70 28.55 -1.84
CA GLN A 315 25.24 27.58 -0.84
C GLN A 315 25.83 26.18 -1.05
N ILE A 316 26.42 25.93 -2.20
CA ILE A 316 27.14 24.68 -2.49
C ILE A 316 28.46 24.68 -1.73
N LYS A 317 28.67 23.63 -0.93
CA LYS A 317 29.85 23.47 -0.09
C LYS A 317 30.46 22.08 -0.26
N PRO A 318 31.78 21.92 -0.11
CA PRO A 318 32.37 20.59 0.00
C PRO A 318 31.91 19.92 1.31
N ILE A 319 31.79 18.59 1.30
CA ILE A 319 31.53 17.81 2.50
C ILE A 319 32.88 17.76 3.28
N ASP A 320 32.84 18.20 4.52
CA ASP A 320 34.02 18.24 5.39
C ASP A 320 34.73 16.87 5.49
N GLY A 321 36.01 16.84 5.22
CA GLY A 321 36.84 15.63 5.20
C GLY A 321 36.62 14.69 4.02
N ILE A 322 35.92 15.12 2.96
CA ILE A 322 35.72 14.32 1.73
C ILE A 322 36.11 15.13 0.51
N GLU A 323 37.17 14.73 -0.15
CA GLU A 323 37.60 15.31 -1.43
C GLU A 323 36.62 14.93 -2.56
N ASN A 324 36.55 15.75 -3.61
CA ASN A 324 35.62 15.57 -4.75
C ASN A 324 34.17 15.38 -4.33
N SER A 325 33.73 16.15 -3.34
CA SER A 325 32.35 16.12 -2.80
C SER A 325 31.75 17.50 -2.80
N ASN A 326 30.44 17.55 -2.98
CA ASN A 326 29.63 18.76 -2.86
C ASN A 326 28.34 18.44 -2.09
N PHE A 327 27.79 19.43 -1.39
CA PHE A 327 26.45 19.32 -0.86
C PHE A 327 25.74 20.67 -0.87
N VAL A 328 24.42 20.59 -0.90
CA VAL A 328 23.50 21.68 -0.67
C VAL A 328 22.32 21.15 0.18
N GLN A 329 21.95 21.92 1.19
CA GLN A 329 20.84 21.55 2.06
C GLN A 329 20.11 22.79 2.53
N SER A 330 18.78 22.82 2.33
CA SER A 330 17.91 23.83 2.92
C SER A 330 17.64 23.53 4.40
N PRO A 331 17.36 24.58 5.23
CA PRO A 331 17.05 24.37 6.65
C PRO A 331 15.89 23.42 6.89
N ASP A 332 14.86 23.45 6.06
CA ASP A 332 13.67 22.60 6.16
C ASP A 332 13.83 21.23 5.48
N ARG A 333 15.02 20.95 4.93
CA ARG A 333 15.35 19.72 4.20
C ARG A 333 14.52 19.48 2.93
N SER A 334 13.77 20.46 2.46
CA SER A 334 13.06 20.35 1.18
C SER A 334 14.01 20.20 -0.01
N VAL A 335 15.23 20.72 0.13
CA VAL A 335 16.38 20.44 -0.72
C VAL A 335 17.47 19.83 0.15
N SER A 336 17.98 18.67 -0.25
CA SER A 336 19.11 18.00 0.41
C SER A 336 19.77 17.09 -0.61
N LEU A 337 20.91 17.51 -1.15
CA LEU A 337 21.73 16.76 -2.09
C LEU A 337 23.18 16.77 -1.62
N HIS A 338 23.72 15.59 -1.45
CA HIS A 338 25.10 15.33 -1.12
C HIS A 338 25.71 14.46 -2.20
N SER A 339 26.88 14.79 -2.68
CA SER A 339 27.61 14.01 -3.69
C SER A 339 29.03 13.71 -3.27
N TYR A 340 29.52 12.57 -3.73
CA TYR A 340 30.91 12.18 -3.65
C TYR A 340 31.28 11.48 -4.96
N ARG A 341 32.46 11.75 -5.54
CA ARG A 341 32.93 11.15 -6.78
C ARG A 341 34.32 10.53 -6.60
N ASN A 342 34.47 9.33 -7.15
CA ASN A 342 35.78 8.67 -7.21
C ASN A 342 35.90 7.93 -8.56
N GLY A 343 36.80 8.40 -9.43
CA GLY A 343 36.92 7.90 -10.78
C GLY A 343 35.59 8.08 -11.57
N ASN A 344 35.16 7.00 -12.20
CA ASN A 344 33.93 6.95 -13.00
C ASN A 344 32.65 6.63 -12.17
N VAL A 345 32.73 6.60 -10.84
CA VAL A 345 31.58 6.35 -9.97
C VAL A 345 31.19 7.60 -9.21
N LEU A 346 29.90 7.89 -9.17
CA LEU A 346 29.28 8.99 -8.47
C LEU A 346 28.29 8.46 -7.40
N TRP A 347 28.44 8.92 -6.19
CA TRP A 347 27.51 8.67 -5.07
C TRP A 347 26.67 9.91 -4.83
N LEU A 348 25.38 9.75 -4.78
CA LEU A 348 24.41 10.80 -4.47
C LEU A 348 23.58 10.37 -3.25
N SER A 349 23.21 11.30 -2.40
CA SER A 349 22.32 11.02 -1.27
C SER A 349 21.60 12.29 -0.78
N ASN A 350 20.44 12.11 -0.18
CA ASN A 350 19.75 13.14 0.60
C ASN A 350 20.30 13.27 2.03
N SER A 351 21.32 12.49 2.40
CA SER A 351 21.86 12.40 3.75
C SER A 351 23.38 12.40 3.78
N ASN A 352 23.97 13.29 4.57
CA ASN A 352 25.42 13.33 4.79
C ASN A 352 25.92 12.02 5.42
N SER A 353 25.19 11.47 6.38
CA SER A 353 25.53 10.20 7.03
C SER A 353 25.60 9.06 6.04
N GLN A 354 24.65 9.01 5.10
CA GLN A 354 24.60 7.99 4.06
C GLN A 354 25.80 8.09 3.09
N VAL A 355 26.13 9.30 2.61
CA VAL A 355 27.32 9.48 1.74
C VAL A 355 28.61 9.05 2.46
N ARG A 356 28.76 9.41 3.74
CA ARG A 356 29.91 8.99 4.54
C ARG A 356 29.97 7.47 4.70
N TYR A 357 28.81 6.83 4.88
CA TYR A 357 28.75 5.38 5.02
C TYR A 357 29.08 4.67 3.69
N LEU A 358 28.54 5.14 2.60
CA LEU A 358 28.87 4.63 1.25
C LEU A 358 30.37 4.85 0.93
N LYS A 359 30.95 5.99 1.30
CA LYS A 359 32.40 6.23 1.13
C LYS A 359 33.24 5.24 1.91
N LYS A 360 32.86 4.91 3.15
CA LYS A 360 33.59 3.90 3.96
C LYS A 360 33.56 2.53 3.27
N CYS A 361 32.43 2.15 2.66
CA CYS A 361 32.33 0.94 1.87
C CYS A 361 33.23 1.00 0.62
N ALA A 362 33.20 2.12 -0.11
CA ALA A 362 34.06 2.34 -1.27
C ALA A 362 35.58 2.29 -0.92
N SER A 363 35.92 2.74 0.29
CA SER A 363 37.30 2.69 0.82
C SER A 363 37.66 1.34 1.46
N ARG A 364 36.77 0.33 1.39
CA ARG A 364 36.93 -1.00 1.99
C ARG A 364 37.14 -0.99 3.52
N THR A 365 36.67 0.05 4.21
CA THR A 365 36.65 0.13 5.68
C THR A 365 35.36 -0.39 6.30
N GLU A 366 34.39 -0.71 5.45
CA GLU A 366 33.14 -1.38 5.82
C GLU A 366 32.89 -2.58 4.91
N VAL A 367 32.13 -3.53 5.42
CA VAL A 367 31.80 -4.77 4.69
C VAL A 367 30.82 -4.46 3.56
N ALA A 368 31.13 -4.90 2.36
CA ALA A 368 30.29 -4.71 1.19
C ALA A 368 29.35 -5.91 0.95
N ILE A 369 28.20 -5.64 0.35
CA ILE A 369 27.21 -6.68 0.00
C ILE A 369 27.79 -7.77 -0.92
N SER A 370 28.75 -7.42 -1.78
CA SER A 370 29.46 -8.36 -2.67
C SER A 370 30.21 -9.48 -1.94
N THR A 371 30.52 -9.30 -0.66
CA THR A 371 31.24 -10.29 0.15
C THR A 371 30.29 -11.28 0.82
N LEU A 372 28.98 -11.01 0.82
CA LEU A 372 27.99 -11.87 1.47
C LEU A 372 27.71 -13.15 0.66
N ASP A 373 27.82 -14.29 1.29
CA ASP A 373 27.49 -15.57 0.69
C ASP A 373 26.00 -15.66 0.28
N GLY A 374 25.09 -15.06 1.05
CA GLY A 374 23.69 -14.93 0.68
C GLY A 374 23.47 -14.16 -0.62
N TYR A 375 24.19 -13.04 -0.84
CA TYR A 375 24.14 -12.31 -2.10
C TYR A 375 24.67 -13.14 -3.28
N ARG A 376 25.78 -13.86 -3.09
CA ARG A 376 26.35 -14.78 -4.10
C ARG A 376 25.37 -15.88 -4.45
N PHE A 377 24.71 -16.50 -3.45
CA PHE A 377 23.67 -17.49 -3.65
C PHE A 377 22.54 -16.96 -4.52
N PHE A 378 22.04 -15.77 -4.23
CA PHE A 378 20.97 -15.20 -5.03
C PHE A 378 21.41 -14.81 -6.43
N ARG A 379 22.67 -14.38 -6.65
CA ARG A 379 23.18 -14.16 -8.01
C ARG A 379 23.51 -15.45 -8.76
N GLN A 380 23.74 -16.56 -8.09
CA GLN A 380 23.74 -17.90 -8.72
C GLN A 380 22.34 -18.34 -9.14
N ARG A 381 21.29 -17.98 -8.35
CA ARG A 381 19.90 -18.29 -8.64
C ARG A 381 19.32 -17.37 -9.73
N TYR A 382 19.73 -16.13 -9.71
CA TYR A 382 19.33 -15.06 -10.62
C TYR A 382 20.58 -14.46 -11.32
N PRO A 383 21.13 -15.14 -12.33
CA PRO A 383 22.25 -14.61 -13.08
C PRO A 383 21.90 -13.27 -13.72
N ILE A 384 22.91 -12.40 -13.87
CA ILE A 384 22.76 -11.16 -14.62
C ILE A 384 22.54 -11.52 -16.09
N GLU A 385 21.34 -11.25 -16.59
CA GLU A 385 20.93 -11.58 -17.95
C GLU A 385 20.55 -10.33 -18.72
N GLU A 386 20.68 -10.38 -20.04
CA GLU A 386 20.14 -9.35 -20.92
C GLU A 386 18.61 -9.26 -20.73
N GLY A 387 18.09 -8.05 -20.53
CA GLY A 387 16.67 -7.81 -20.25
C GLY A 387 16.29 -7.85 -18.76
N GLU A 388 17.22 -8.04 -17.83
CA GLU A 388 16.98 -7.76 -16.42
C GLU A 388 16.79 -6.26 -16.22
N SER A 389 15.58 -5.85 -15.78
CA SER A 389 15.27 -4.44 -15.52
C SER A 389 15.70 -4.01 -14.13
N ALA A 390 15.51 -4.87 -13.13
CA ALA A 390 15.98 -4.64 -11.78
C ALA A 390 16.27 -5.94 -11.04
N PHE A 391 17.20 -5.85 -10.09
CA PHE A 391 17.44 -6.88 -9.08
C PHE A 391 17.41 -6.23 -7.70
N VAL A 392 16.49 -6.67 -6.86
CA VAL A 392 16.35 -6.20 -5.48
C VAL A 392 16.94 -7.23 -4.54
N PHE A 393 17.75 -6.78 -3.60
CA PHE A 393 18.30 -7.66 -2.57
C PHE A 393 18.23 -7.00 -1.19
N MET A 394 17.79 -7.77 -0.21
CA MET A 394 17.70 -7.40 1.19
C MET A 394 18.40 -8.49 2.01
N SER A 395 19.51 -8.13 2.63
CA SER A 395 20.34 -9.07 3.39
C SER A 395 19.77 -9.38 4.79
N ASP A 396 20.20 -10.49 5.37
CA ASP A 396 20.00 -10.79 6.80
C ASP A 396 20.56 -9.65 7.69
N ALA A 397 21.74 -9.13 7.35
CA ALA A 397 22.34 -8.01 8.09
C ALA A 397 21.46 -6.75 8.08
N ALA A 398 20.81 -6.43 6.94
CA ALA A 398 19.87 -5.31 6.86
C ALA A 398 18.66 -5.53 7.78
N ILE A 399 18.09 -6.74 7.78
CA ILE A 399 16.96 -7.09 8.65
C ILE A 399 17.37 -7.00 10.13
N ARG A 400 18.55 -7.51 10.52
CA ARG A 400 19.08 -7.41 11.87
C ARG A 400 19.29 -5.97 12.31
N ARG A 401 19.79 -5.11 11.42
CA ARG A 401 19.93 -3.68 11.67
C ARG A 401 18.57 -3.05 11.99
N TRP A 402 17.55 -3.31 11.18
CA TRP A 402 16.20 -2.77 11.40
C TRP A 402 15.52 -3.33 12.65
N CYS A 403 15.83 -4.57 13.03
CA CYS A 403 15.35 -5.19 14.26
C CYS A 403 16.20 -4.86 15.48
N GLY A 404 17.30 -4.13 15.32
CA GLY A 404 18.20 -3.75 16.41
C GLY A 404 17.61 -2.68 17.35
N PRO A 405 18.12 -2.59 18.61
CA PRO A 405 17.56 -1.69 19.61
C PRO A 405 17.65 -0.22 19.19
N LYS A 406 18.78 0.21 18.65
CA LYS A 406 19.01 1.58 18.19
C LYS A 406 18.00 1.98 17.11
N TRP A 407 17.77 1.07 16.14
CA TRP A 407 16.85 1.34 15.05
C TRP A 407 15.39 1.37 15.52
N ARG A 408 14.98 0.39 16.29
CA ARG A 408 13.59 0.28 16.76
C ARG A 408 13.18 1.41 17.71
N ILE A 409 14.02 1.72 18.67
CA ILE A 409 13.76 2.82 19.61
C ILE A 409 13.81 4.16 18.87
N GLY A 410 14.76 4.33 17.94
CA GLY A 410 14.84 5.49 17.07
C GLY A 410 13.59 5.70 16.25
N GLN A 411 13.09 4.64 15.62
CA GLN A 411 11.84 4.68 14.83
C GLN A 411 10.64 5.05 15.72
N SER A 412 10.52 4.47 16.90
CA SER A 412 9.45 4.83 17.84
C SER A 412 9.49 6.31 18.23
N ARG A 413 10.69 6.84 18.47
CA ARG A 413 10.88 8.29 18.77
C ARG A 413 10.48 9.15 17.58
N ARG A 414 10.81 8.73 16.34
CA ARG A 414 10.42 9.44 15.10
C ARG A 414 8.91 9.45 14.91
N VAL A 415 8.24 8.32 15.11
CA VAL A 415 6.77 8.24 15.01
C VAL A 415 6.11 9.19 16.01
N ARG A 416 6.56 9.23 17.27
CA ARG A 416 6.06 10.19 18.26
C ARG A 416 6.30 11.63 17.85
N ALA A 417 7.51 11.92 17.38
CA ALA A 417 7.87 13.26 16.92
C ALA A 417 7.06 13.68 15.70
N SER A 418 6.83 12.78 14.74
CA SER A 418 6.01 13.04 13.55
C SER A 418 4.56 13.38 13.90
N VAL A 419 3.97 12.64 14.85
CA VAL A 419 2.62 12.94 15.35
C VAL A 419 2.55 14.31 15.97
N GLU A 420 3.50 14.63 16.87
CA GLU A 420 3.54 15.91 17.56
C GLU A 420 3.84 17.08 16.61
N LEU A 421 4.78 16.91 15.67
CA LEU A 421 5.05 17.91 14.63
C LEU A 421 3.83 18.18 13.77
N SER A 422 3.08 17.12 13.40
CA SER A 422 1.86 17.28 12.61
C SER A 422 0.76 18.04 13.35
N MET A 423 0.64 17.82 14.68
CA MET A 423 -0.30 18.58 15.51
C MET A 423 0.09 20.05 15.59
N GLN A 424 1.36 20.34 15.86
CA GLN A 424 1.84 21.71 15.91
C GLN A 424 1.83 22.40 14.57
N HIS A 425 2.09 21.64 13.50
CA HIS A 425 1.95 22.16 12.15
C HIS A 425 0.51 22.61 11.86
N ALA A 426 -0.49 21.85 12.29
CA ALA A 426 -1.89 22.26 12.19
C ALA A 426 -2.20 23.50 13.06
N GLU A 427 -1.66 23.54 14.29
CA GLU A 427 -1.85 24.67 15.23
C GLU A 427 -1.32 25.99 14.66
N HIS A 428 -0.16 25.99 14.01
CA HIS A 428 0.49 27.18 13.50
C HIS A 428 0.34 27.38 11.97
N LEU A 429 -0.52 26.59 11.31
CA LEU A 429 -0.65 26.62 9.86
C LEU A 429 -1.11 27.98 9.33
N THR A 430 -2.06 28.62 10.00
CA THR A 430 -2.57 29.95 9.62
C THR A 430 -1.46 31.01 9.65
N GLU A 431 -0.61 30.96 10.66
CA GLU A 431 0.53 31.83 10.78
C GLU A 431 1.59 31.54 9.72
N ALA A 432 1.95 30.25 9.52
CA ALA A 432 2.89 29.84 8.50
C ALA A 432 2.46 30.29 7.09
N ALA A 433 1.18 30.17 6.79
CA ALA A 433 0.63 30.58 5.49
C ALA A 433 0.71 32.10 5.24
N SER A 434 0.74 32.91 6.29
CA SER A 434 0.87 34.39 6.21
C SER A 434 2.32 34.87 6.18
N MET A 435 3.30 34.03 6.50
CA MET A 435 4.72 34.41 6.53
C MET A 435 5.30 34.58 5.14
N LYS A 436 6.22 35.54 4.99
CA LYS A 436 6.95 35.75 3.73
C LYS A 436 8.03 34.66 3.52
N PRO A 437 8.36 34.33 2.27
CA PRO A 437 9.51 33.46 1.99
C PRO A 437 10.79 33.96 2.66
N GLY A 438 11.49 33.06 3.38
CA GLY A 438 12.71 33.38 4.12
C GLY A 438 12.50 33.94 5.53
N GLU A 439 11.27 34.33 5.89
CA GLU A 439 10.94 34.70 7.26
C GLU A 439 10.92 33.46 8.18
N THR A 440 11.53 33.59 9.36
CA THR A 440 11.56 32.54 10.35
C THR A 440 11.35 33.10 11.75
N ARG A 441 10.68 32.32 12.62
CA ARG A 441 10.46 32.68 14.01
C ARG A 441 10.66 31.45 14.93
N GLU A 442 11.42 31.61 16.00
CA GLU A 442 11.53 30.57 17.02
C GLU A 442 10.23 30.50 17.83
N LEU A 443 9.67 29.30 17.97
CA LEU A 443 8.46 29.08 18.75
C LEU A 443 8.80 28.93 20.24
N PRO A 444 8.04 29.59 21.13
CA PRO A 444 8.22 29.50 22.55
C PRO A 444 7.96 28.06 23.03
N THR A 445 8.73 27.63 24.02
CA THR A 445 8.59 26.27 24.57
C THR A 445 7.68 26.32 25.78
N ALA A 446 6.39 26.13 25.59
CA ALA A 446 5.39 26.15 26.63
C ALA A 446 5.46 24.90 27.56
N ASN A 447 6.05 23.81 27.09
CA ASN A 447 6.08 22.51 27.76
C ASN A 447 7.47 21.87 27.69
N GLN A 448 8.03 21.53 28.87
CA GLN A 448 9.36 20.91 28.97
C GLN A 448 9.42 19.53 28.27
N GLN A 449 8.34 18.75 28.28
CA GLN A 449 8.27 17.46 27.58
C GLN A 449 8.40 17.64 26.06
N LEU A 450 7.74 18.67 25.53
CA LEU A 450 7.80 19.00 24.11
C LEU A 450 9.19 19.42 23.67
N ARG A 451 9.87 20.24 24.49
CA ARG A 451 11.28 20.63 24.29
C ARG A 451 12.20 19.42 24.30
N HIS A 452 11.94 18.51 25.22
CA HIS A 452 12.74 17.29 25.32
C HIS A 452 12.54 16.41 24.08
N LEU A 453 11.31 16.28 23.60
CA LEU A 453 10.98 15.51 22.41
C LEU A 453 11.53 16.17 21.13
N LEU A 454 11.14 17.41 20.82
CA LEU A 454 11.38 18.02 19.50
C LEU A 454 12.64 18.92 19.43
N GLY A 455 13.22 19.29 20.55
CA GLY A 455 14.27 20.32 20.60
C GLY A 455 13.72 21.73 20.36
N LYS A 456 14.56 22.65 19.84
CA LYS A 456 14.11 23.94 19.35
C LYS A 456 13.22 23.78 18.13
N ARG A 457 12.24 24.66 18.01
CA ARG A 457 11.27 24.66 16.90
C ARG A 457 11.25 26.03 16.26
N THR A 458 11.28 26.03 14.95
CA THR A 458 11.24 27.26 14.13
C THR A 458 10.02 27.18 13.21
N LEU A 459 9.25 28.26 13.15
CA LEU A 459 8.17 28.43 12.18
C LEU A 459 8.67 29.21 10.98
N SER A 460 8.26 28.79 9.79
CA SER A 460 8.53 29.44 8.52
C SER A 460 7.29 29.37 7.60
N ASN A 461 7.36 29.94 6.42
CA ASN A 461 6.32 29.82 5.40
C ASN A 461 6.15 28.39 4.83
N SER A 462 7.01 27.45 5.18
CA SER A 462 6.89 26.01 4.87
C SER A 462 6.32 25.18 6.05
N GLY A 463 6.07 25.83 7.19
CA GLY A 463 5.57 25.21 8.40
C GLY A 463 6.60 25.10 9.51
N ILE A 464 6.44 24.12 10.39
CA ILE A 464 7.29 23.91 11.56
C ILE A 464 8.48 23.04 11.23
N HIS A 465 9.65 23.48 11.68
CA HIS A 465 10.90 22.73 11.71
C HIS A 465 11.32 22.43 13.14
N SER A 466 11.63 21.19 13.43
CA SER A 466 12.23 20.69 14.67
C SER A 466 13.74 20.51 14.47
N GLU A 467 14.54 21.03 15.40
CA GLU A 467 15.99 20.84 15.41
C GLU A 467 16.40 19.34 15.37
N LYS A 468 15.64 18.48 16.08
CA LYS A 468 15.96 17.05 16.20
C LYS A 468 15.38 16.19 15.09
N PHE A 469 14.20 16.55 14.59
CA PHE A 469 13.42 15.66 13.72
C PHE A 469 13.07 16.26 12.35
N GLY A 470 13.50 17.48 12.04
CA GLY A 470 13.21 18.08 10.73
C GLY A 470 11.78 18.59 10.62
N THR A 471 11.13 18.35 9.50
CA THR A 471 9.78 18.82 9.18
C THR A 471 8.80 17.66 8.96
N VAL A 472 7.50 17.95 8.94
CA VAL A 472 6.47 16.95 8.63
C VAL A 472 6.72 16.24 7.30
N GLY A 473 7.22 16.96 6.29
CA GLY A 473 7.52 16.38 4.98
C GLY A 473 8.84 15.62 4.89
N PHE A 474 9.80 15.98 5.74
CA PHE A 474 11.17 15.45 5.71
C PHE A 474 11.67 15.21 7.14
N ILE A 475 11.18 14.14 7.73
CA ILE A 475 11.66 13.70 9.05
C ILE A 475 13.11 13.24 8.92
N THR A 476 13.95 13.66 9.87
CA THR A 476 15.37 13.29 9.94
C THR A 476 15.54 11.77 9.88
N PRO A 477 16.37 11.24 8.96
CA PRO A 477 16.68 9.80 8.89
C PRO A 477 17.27 9.27 10.19
N ILE A 478 17.01 8.00 10.50
CA ILE A 478 17.55 7.38 11.75
C ILE A 478 19.07 7.37 11.74
N SER A 479 19.70 7.23 10.58
CA SER A 479 21.16 7.27 10.40
C SER A 479 21.80 8.60 10.83
N GLU A 480 21.01 9.68 10.86
CA GLU A 480 21.46 11.01 11.34
C GLU A 480 21.09 11.29 12.81
N MET A 481 20.29 10.43 13.42
CA MET A 481 19.89 10.62 14.81
C MET A 481 20.96 10.11 15.77
N VAL A 482 21.29 10.93 16.75
CA VAL A 482 22.18 10.52 17.85
C VAL A 482 21.36 9.78 18.91
N ILE A 483 21.43 8.44 18.89
CA ILE A 483 20.75 7.56 19.84
C ILE A 483 21.80 6.80 20.63
N GLU A 484 22.29 7.43 21.70
CA GLU A 484 23.29 6.84 22.62
C GLU A 484 22.63 6.30 23.90
N LYS A 485 21.64 7.03 24.39
CA LYS A 485 20.96 6.73 25.65
C LYS A 485 19.47 6.52 25.46
N VAL A 486 18.95 5.50 26.13
CA VAL A 486 17.52 5.14 26.13
C VAL A 486 17.03 5.03 27.57
N THR A 487 15.74 5.19 27.80
CA THR A 487 15.12 5.00 29.10
C THR A 487 14.99 3.51 29.44
N GLU A 488 14.84 3.18 30.69
CA GLU A 488 14.59 1.81 31.15
C GLU A 488 13.27 1.27 30.58
N SER A 489 12.27 2.12 30.47
CA SER A 489 10.99 1.77 29.81
C SER A 489 11.16 1.44 28.35
N GLU A 490 11.91 2.23 27.59
CA GLU A 490 12.22 1.94 26.15
C GLU A 490 12.97 0.60 26.02
N LYS A 491 13.96 0.35 26.88
CA LYS A 491 14.66 -0.94 26.92
C LYS A 491 13.71 -2.11 27.18
N ASN A 492 12.89 -2.03 28.23
CA ASN A 492 11.97 -3.11 28.59
C ASN A 492 10.94 -3.39 27.48
N SER A 493 10.42 -2.35 26.85
CA SER A 493 9.51 -2.48 25.71
C SER A 493 10.18 -3.15 24.51
N TYR A 494 11.42 -2.73 24.17
CA TYR A 494 12.19 -3.35 23.12
C TYR A 494 12.49 -4.84 23.42
N GLU A 495 12.92 -5.17 24.64
CA GLU A 495 13.22 -6.56 25.03
C GLU A 495 11.98 -7.46 24.99
N THR A 496 10.81 -6.92 25.34
CA THR A 496 9.54 -7.64 25.23
C THR A 496 9.19 -7.91 23.78
N TRP A 497 9.30 -6.88 22.93
CA TRP A 497 9.11 -7.05 21.49
C TRP A 497 10.11 -8.05 20.91
N ARG A 498 11.39 -7.93 21.20
CA ARG A 498 12.44 -8.84 20.70
C ARG A 498 12.12 -10.30 21.03
N ARG A 499 11.72 -10.60 22.28
CA ARG A 499 11.33 -11.95 22.68
C ARG A 499 10.15 -12.48 21.86
N ASN A 500 9.13 -11.67 21.65
CA ASN A 500 7.97 -12.04 20.85
C ASN A 500 8.34 -12.24 19.38
N TYR A 501 9.11 -11.33 18.81
CA TYR A 501 9.62 -11.40 17.45
C TYR A 501 10.44 -12.69 17.24
N GLN A 502 11.42 -12.96 18.09
CA GLN A 502 12.27 -14.16 17.97
C GLN A 502 11.48 -15.46 18.19
N ARG A 503 10.44 -15.46 19.00
CA ARG A 503 9.59 -16.64 19.19
C ARG A 503 8.80 -16.96 17.93
N ASN A 504 8.34 -15.96 17.19
CA ASN A 504 7.58 -16.12 15.97
C ASN A 504 8.50 -16.44 14.76
N TRP A 505 9.74 -15.98 14.79
CA TRP A 505 10.73 -16.12 13.71
C TRP A 505 11.94 -16.93 14.20
N SER A 506 11.71 -18.11 14.75
CA SER A 506 12.61 -18.75 15.70
C SER A 506 13.95 -19.27 15.19
N ASN A 507 14.24 -19.37 13.89
CA ASN A 507 15.42 -20.11 13.47
C ASN A 507 16.35 -19.41 12.47
N ALA A 508 15.88 -18.47 11.66
CA ALA A 508 16.75 -17.67 10.78
C ALA A 508 16.02 -16.42 10.27
N PHE A 509 16.74 -15.37 9.94
CA PHE A 509 16.22 -14.25 9.16
C PHE A 509 16.19 -14.61 7.67
N ASP A 510 15.21 -14.10 6.99
CA ASP A 510 14.90 -14.45 5.63
C ASP A 510 15.37 -13.36 4.67
N PRO A 511 16.60 -13.42 4.13
CA PRO A 511 16.98 -12.55 3.03
C PRO A 511 16.00 -12.68 1.88
N ILE A 512 15.74 -11.56 1.23
CA ILE A 512 14.79 -11.47 0.12
C ILE A 512 15.54 -11.05 -1.14
N ALA A 513 15.29 -11.76 -2.23
CA ALA A 513 15.75 -11.35 -3.55
C ALA A 513 14.59 -11.35 -4.56
N ILE A 514 14.56 -10.33 -5.41
CA ILE A 514 13.55 -10.19 -6.47
C ILE A 514 14.25 -9.83 -7.77
N GLN A 515 14.08 -10.66 -8.79
CA GLN A 515 14.44 -10.31 -10.16
C GLN A 515 13.22 -9.79 -10.89
N VAL A 516 13.35 -8.64 -11.57
CA VAL A 516 12.29 -8.00 -12.34
C VAL A 516 12.74 -7.88 -13.79
N LYS A 517 11.91 -8.35 -14.71
CA LYS A 517 12.09 -8.16 -16.16
C LYS A 517 10.84 -7.47 -16.71
N MET A 518 11.05 -6.36 -17.38
CA MET A 518 9.96 -5.56 -17.92
C MET A 518 10.20 -5.28 -19.40
N THR A 519 9.15 -5.45 -20.16
CA THR A 519 9.04 -5.02 -21.55
C THR A 519 7.75 -4.23 -21.71
N PRO A 520 7.51 -3.51 -22.80
CA PRO A 520 6.23 -2.84 -23.03
C PRO A 520 5.01 -3.76 -22.96
N LYS A 521 5.19 -5.06 -23.22
CA LYS A 521 4.11 -6.05 -23.22
C LYS A 521 4.10 -7.01 -22.04
N THR A 522 5.19 -7.12 -21.30
CA THR A 522 5.28 -8.12 -20.24
C THR A 522 5.98 -7.56 -19.00
N ILE A 523 5.47 -7.94 -17.84
CA ILE A 523 6.14 -7.75 -16.55
C ILE A 523 6.30 -9.14 -15.93
N SER A 524 7.54 -9.52 -15.64
CA SER A 524 7.85 -10.78 -14.97
C SER A 524 8.63 -10.51 -13.69
N THR A 525 8.21 -11.13 -12.60
CA THR A 525 8.94 -11.10 -11.33
C THR A 525 9.22 -12.50 -10.83
N ASP A 526 10.40 -12.70 -10.28
CA ASP A 526 10.81 -13.94 -9.60
C ASP A 526 11.35 -13.56 -8.21
N LEU A 527 10.59 -13.87 -7.18
CA LEU A 527 10.87 -13.56 -5.77
C LEU A 527 11.37 -14.81 -5.07
N SER A 528 12.43 -14.69 -4.30
CA SER A 528 12.85 -15.73 -3.35
C SER A 528 12.99 -15.17 -1.95
N VAL A 529 12.47 -15.91 -0.98
CA VAL A 529 12.64 -15.68 0.46
C VAL A 529 13.26 -16.95 1.06
N VAL A 530 14.46 -16.84 1.56
CA VAL A 530 15.27 -17.98 2.04
C VAL A 530 15.94 -17.62 3.35
N PRO A 531 15.80 -18.36 4.40
CA PRO A 531 15.15 -19.64 4.64
C PRO A 531 13.83 -19.53 5.44
N LEU A 532 12.80 -18.93 4.92
CA LEU A 532 11.51 -18.76 5.60
C LEU A 532 10.94 -20.05 6.21
N ILE A 533 11.32 -21.20 5.66
CA ILE A 533 10.70 -22.49 5.97
C ILE A 533 11.35 -23.21 7.16
N LEU A 534 12.41 -22.68 7.72
CA LEU A 534 13.03 -23.30 8.90
C LEU A 534 12.22 -23.07 10.18
N SER A 535 11.30 -22.10 10.18
CA SER A 535 10.39 -21.89 11.30
C SER A 535 9.19 -22.85 11.26
N SER A 536 8.72 -23.25 12.40
CA SER A 536 7.86 -24.39 12.70
C SER A 536 6.52 -24.50 11.95
N GLN A 537 6.01 -23.44 11.34
CA GLN A 537 4.68 -23.46 10.69
C GLN A 537 4.71 -23.94 9.24
N PHE A 538 5.85 -23.81 8.56
CA PHE A 538 6.00 -24.22 7.16
C PHE A 538 6.86 -25.49 6.99
N ARG A 539 7.33 -26.06 8.08
CA ARG A 539 8.21 -27.23 8.07
C ARG A 539 7.56 -28.44 7.35
N THR A 540 6.28 -28.61 7.56
CA THR A 540 5.48 -29.66 6.93
C THR A 540 5.36 -29.49 5.41
N PHE A 541 5.29 -28.30 4.89
CA PHE A 541 5.29 -28.05 3.44
C PHE A 541 6.65 -28.27 2.79
N ARG A 542 7.74 -28.23 3.56
CA ARG A 542 9.10 -28.44 3.07
C ARG A 542 9.50 -29.91 2.99
N GLU A 543 9.07 -30.71 3.94
CA GLU A 543 9.54 -32.12 4.08
C GLU A 543 8.89 -33.01 3.02
N GLY A 544 7.72 -32.64 2.48
CA GLY A 544 7.09 -33.33 1.36
C GLY A 544 7.47 -32.72 0.01
N LYS A 545 8.02 -33.52 -0.90
CA LYS A 545 8.07 -33.05 -2.31
C LYS A 545 6.64 -33.02 -2.83
N PRO A 546 6.18 -31.87 -3.41
CA PRO A 546 4.85 -31.80 -3.97
C PRO A 546 4.71 -32.79 -5.12
N PHE A 547 3.54 -33.35 -5.30
CA PHE A 547 3.23 -34.06 -6.53
C PHE A 547 3.39 -33.09 -7.70
N PRO A 548 4.05 -33.50 -8.80
CA PRO A 548 4.25 -32.60 -9.92
C PRO A 548 2.91 -32.14 -10.48
N ILE A 549 2.74 -30.83 -10.60
CA ILE A 549 1.64 -30.26 -11.36
C ILE A 549 1.78 -30.76 -12.79
N ALA A 550 0.76 -31.47 -13.28
CA ALA A 550 0.82 -32.08 -14.62
C ALA A 550 1.08 -30.99 -15.68
N ALA A 551 2.11 -31.24 -16.49
CA ALA A 551 2.37 -30.39 -17.65
C ALA A 551 1.24 -30.58 -18.68
N GLY A 552 0.44 -29.60 -18.87
CA GLY A 552 -0.64 -29.57 -19.85
C GLY A 552 -1.90 -28.94 -19.26
N ASP A 553 -2.53 -28.13 -20.06
CA ASP A 553 -3.80 -27.51 -19.74
C ASP A 553 -4.92 -28.57 -19.84
N ARG A 554 -5.44 -28.98 -18.71
CA ARG A 554 -6.59 -29.90 -18.67
C ARG A 554 -7.92 -29.16 -18.87
N HIS A 555 -7.94 -27.87 -18.63
CA HIS A 555 -9.12 -27.02 -18.65
C HIS A 555 -8.85 -25.79 -19.53
N VAL A 556 -8.59 -26.04 -20.82
CA VAL A 556 -8.18 -25.00 -21.82
C VAL A 556 -9.17 -23.83 -21.95
N ASP A 557 -10.46 -24.09 -21.68
CA ASP A 557 -11.52 -23.08 -21.78
C ASP A 557 -11.72 -22.29 -20.47
N SER A 558 -10.84 -22.48 -19.48
CA SER A 558 -10.98 -21.79 -18.20
C SER A 558 -10.59 -20.32 -18.30
N LEU A 559 -11.41 -19.47 -17.72
CA LEU A 559 -11.10 -18.05 -17.49
C LEU A 559 -10.07 -17.88 -16.40
N LEU A 560 -10.24 -18.65 -15.32
CA LEU A 560 -9.37 -18.73 -14.15
C LEU A 560 -9.11 -20.22 -13.87
N HIS A 561 -7.88 -20.56 -13.64
CA HIS A 561 -7.48 -21.89 -13.20
C HIS A 561 -6.45 -21.77 -12.06
N ILE A 562 -6.76 -22.37 -10.93
CA ILE A 562 -5.91 -22.43 -9.74
C ILE A 562 -5.63 -23.91 -9.43
N ILE A 563 -4.38 -24.26 -9.23
CA ILE A 563 -3.99 -25.61 -8.85
C ILE A 563 -3.13 -25.59 -7.58
N PHE A 564 -3.49 -26.43 -6.64
CA PHE A 564 -2.71 -26.75 -5.44
C PHE A 564 -2.17 -28.16 -5.57
N ALA A 565 -0.86 -28.32 -5.46
CA ALA A 565 -0.21 -29.62 -5.38
C ALA A 565 0.26 -29.88 -3.95
N LEU A 566 -0.14 -31.03 -3.40
CA LEU A 566 0.20 -31.45 -2.06
C LEU A 566 1.34 -32.49 -2.11
N GLY A 567 2.17 -32.51 -1.07
CA GLY A 567 3.15 -33.56 -0.88
C GLY A 567 2.56 -34.74 -0.06
N PRO A 568 3.14 -35.91 -0.15
CA PRO A 568 2.66 -37.10 0.60
C PRO A 568 2.68 -36.90 2.13
N ASP A 569 3.53 -35.98 2.62
CA ASP A 569 3.72 -35.70 4.05
C ASP A 569 3.18 -34.30 4.44
N ASP A 570 2.40 -33.66 3.60
CA ASP A 570 1.82 -32.36 3.91
C ASP A 570 0.76 -32.43 5.01
N PHE A 571 0.62 -31.37 5.79
CA PHE A 571 -0.38 -31.27 6.85
C PHE A 571 -1.80 -31.58 6.35
N LEU A 572 -2.16 -31.12 5.14
CA LEU A 572 -3.44 -31.42 4.52
C LEU A 572 -3.55 -32.87 4.07
N SER A 573 -2.44 -33.51 3.67
CA SER A 573 -2.44 -34.94 3.32
C SER A 573 -2.67 -35.86 4.53
N ASN A 574 -2.37 -35.40 5.74
CA ASN A 574 -2.71 -36.11 6.98
C ASN A 574 -4.21 -36.08 7.27
N TYR A 575 -4.92 -35.01 6.86
CA TYR A 575 -6.38 -34.92 6.98
C TYR A 575 -7.10 -35.59 5.79
N TYR A 576 -6.54 -35.47 4.58
CA TYR A 576 -7.12 -35.97 3.32
C TYR A 576 -6.16 -36.97 2.68
N LYS A 577 -6.03 -38.14 3.29
CA LYS A 577 -5.08 -39.21 2.86
C LYS A 577 -5.21 -39.51 1.37
N GLY A 578 -4.09 -39.35 0.67
CA GLY A 578 -3.96 -39.67 -0.74
C GLY A 578 -4.37 -38.57 -1.71
N LEU A 579 -4.74 -37.37 -1.24
CA LEU A 579 -5.00 -36.23 -2.13
C LEU A 579 -3.66 -35.70 -2.69
N LYS A 580 -3.53 -35.67 -4.03
CA LYS A 580 -2.36 -35.16 -4.76
C LYS A 580 -2.51 -33.70 -5.15
N THR A 581 -3.62 -33.40 -5.86
CA THR A 581 -3.91 -32.05 -6.33
C THR A 581 -5.35 -31.67 -6.08
N ALA A 582 -5.59 -30.38 -5.85
CA ALA A 582 -6.90 -29.76 -5.90
C ALA A 582 -6.85 -28.63 -6.93
N GLU A 583 -7.70 -28.70 -7.94
CA GLU A 583 -7.77 -27.74 -9.03
C GLU A 583 -9.12 -27.03 -9.02
N LEU A 584 -9.11 -25.71 -9.00
CA LEU A 584 -10.29 -24.87 -9.08
C LEU A 584 -10.28 -24.15 -10.43
N PHE A 585 -11.38 -24.21 -11.16
CA PHE A 585 -11.47 -23.51 -12.42
C PHE A 585 -12.85 -22.92 -12.66
N ILE A 586 -12.87 -21.83 -13.43
CA ILE A 586 -14.07 -21.15 -13.90
C ILE A 586 -14.05 -21.24 -15.43
N ASP A 587 -15.02 -21.93 -15.99
CA ASP A 587 -15.14 -22.12 -17.44
C ASP A 587 -15.61 -20.87 -18.17
N ASP A 588 -15.19 -20.74 -19.42
CA ASP A 588 -15.73 -19.77 -20.38
C ASP A 588 -17.11 -20.24 -20.87
N HIS A 589 -18.14 -19.84 -20.12
CA HIS A 589 -19.53 -20.13 -20.47
C HIS A 589 -20.13 -18.91 -21.19
N PRO A 590 -20.21 -18.94 -22.55
CA PRO A 590 -20.51 -17.72 -23.32
C PRO A 590 -21.84 -17.07 -22.97
N THR A 591 -22.90 -17.86 -22.73
CA THR A 591 -24.22 -17.32 -22.37
C THR A 591 -24.23 -16.71 -20.98
N PHE A 592 -23.70 -17.42 -19.96
CA PHE A 592 -23.63 -16.91 -18.60
C PHE A 592 -22.90 -15.56 -18.53
N TRP A 593 -21.69 -15.47 -19.13
CA TRP A 593 -20.89 -14.25 -19.07
C TRP A 593 -21.46 -13.10 -19.91
N ARG A 594 -22.14 -13.39 -21.05
CA ARG A 594 -22.84 -12.38 -21.84
C ARG A 594 -24.01 -11.80 -21.05
N ASP A 595 -24.88 -12.67 -20.53
CA ASP A 595 -26.10 -12.25 -19.83
C ASP A 595 -25.75 -11.55 -18.50
N PHE A 596 -24.65 -11.95 -17.87
CA PHE A 596 -24.07 -11.25 -16.73
C PHE A 596 -23.58 -9.84 -17.07
N ASP A 597 -22.96 -9.63 -18.23
CA ASP A 597 -22.47 -8.30 -18.67
C ASP A 597 -23.63 -7.36 -19.05
N GLU A 598 -24.75 -7.90 -19.52
CA GLU A 598 -25.95 -7.14 -19.87
C GLU A 598 -26.78 -6.73 -18.66
N ASP A 599 -26.72 -7.45 -17.55
CA ASP A 599 -27.46 -7.14 -16.34
C ASP A 599 -26.85 -5.95 -15.59
N GLN A 600 -27.69 -4.99 -15.20
CA GLN A 600 -27.23 -3.80 -14.48
C GLN A 600 -26.95 -4.07 -13.00
N ASP A 601 -27.46 -5.17 -12.44
CA ASP A 601 -27.30 -5.59 -11.03
C ASP A 601 -26.62 -6.96 -10.98
N ALA A 602 -25.27 -6.92 -11.01
CA ALA A 602 -24.45 -8.12 -11.02
C ALA A 602 -24.67 -9.03 -9.78
N GLU A 603 -24.97 -8.46 -8.63
CA GLU A 603 -25.23 -9.23 -7.40
C GLU A 603 -26.53 -10.04 -7.52
N LYS A 604 -27.61 -9.39 -7.95
CA LYS A 604 -28.88 -10.07 -8.18
C LYS A 604 -28.80 -11.11 -9.28
N TYR A 605 -28.07 -10.80 -10.36
CA TYR A 605 -27.84 -11.76 -11.43
C TYR A 605 -27.14 -13.01 -10.89
N PHE A 606 -26.07 -12.82 -10.13
CA PHE A 606 -25.28 -13.91 -9.56
C PHE A 606 -26.13 -14.77 -8.60
N ILE A 607 -26.90 -14.15 -7.71
CA ILE A 607 -27.78 -14.86 -6.77
C ILE A 607 -28.83 -15.66 -7.54
N LYS A 608 -29.49 -15.05 -8.52
CA LYS A 608 -30.52 -15.70 -9.32
C LYS A 608 -30.00 -16.88 -10.15
N ASN A 609 -28.79 -16.76 -10.71
CA ASN A 609 -28.19 -17.74 -11.59
C ASN A 609 -27.05 -18.52 -10.91
N PHE A 610 -27.09 -18.63 -9.58
CA PHE A 610 -26.03 -19.29 -8.81
C PHE A 610 -25.78 -20.73 -9.26
N ASN A 611 -26.85 -21.47 -9.59
CA ASN A 611 -26.80 -22.84 -10.09
C ASN A 611 -26.29 -22.98 -11.52
N GLU A 612 -26.06 -21.88 -12.23
CA GLU A 612 -25.47 -21.85 -13.58
C GLU A 612 -24.04 -21.33 -13.55
N PHE A 613 -23.54 -20.90 -12.38
CA PHE A 613 -22.21 -20.37 -12.25
C PHE A 613 -21.18 -21.41 -12.71
N PRO A 614 -20.36 -21.11 -13.74
CA PRO A 614 -19.50 -22.09 -14.41
C PRO A 614 -18.22 -22.40 -13.62
N PHE A 615 -18.39 -22.79 -12.38
CA PHE A 615 -17.35 -23.10 -11.42
C PHE A 615 -17.25 -24.60 -11.21
N ALA A 616 -16.03 -25.12 -11.16
CA ALA A 616 -15.80 -26.51 -10.75
C ALA A 616 -14.49 -26.68 -9.98
N ILE A 617 -14.43 -27.74 -9.20
CA ILE A 617 -13.23 -28.23 -8.51
C ILE A 617 -12.95 -29.65 -8.95
N GLU A 618 -11.69 -29.94 -9.29
CA GLU A 618 -11.16 -31.29 -9.48
C GLU A 618 -10.25 -31.65 -8.29
N PHE A 619 -10.47 -32.81 -7.70
CA PHE A 619 -9.59 -33.43 -6.73
C PHE A 619 -8.96 -34.70 -7.35
N ASP A 620 -7.63 -34.76 -7.41
CA ASP A 620 -6.89 -35.94 -7.91
C ASP A 620 -6.25 -36.67 -6.72
N PHE A 621 -6.54 -37.96 -6.60
CA PHE A 621 -6.07 -38.81 -5.52
C PHE A 621 -5.03 -39.85 -6.01
N ASP A 622 -4.28 -40.40 -5.08
CA ASP A 622 -3.29 -41.47 -5.35
C ASP A 622 -3.95 -42.75 -5.86
N LYS A 623 -5.17 -43.04 -5.40
CA LYS A 623 -5.96 -44.21 -5.75
C LYS A 623 -7.47 -44.00 -5.55
N PRO A 624 -8.32 -44.79 -6.21
CA PRO A 624 -9.76 -44.67 -6.11
C PRO A 624 -10.34 -44.81 -4.71
N GLU A 625 -9.73 -45.66 -3.84
CA GLU A 625 -10.18 -45.82 -2.47
C GLU A 625 -10.03 -44.56 -1.61
N SER A 626 -8.92 -43.82 -1.80
CA SER A 626 -8.71 -42.54 -1.12
C SER A 626 -9.78 -41.51 -1.51
N MET A 627 -10.13 -41.47 -2.80
CA MET A 627 -11.21 -40.60 -3.31
C MET A 627 -12.57 -40.98 -2.70
N LYS A 628 -12.89 -42.28 -2.65
CA LYS A 628 -14.15 -42.78 -2.06
C LYS A 628 -14.27 -42.44 -0.57
N ASN A 629 -13.17 -42.54 0.18
CA ASN A 629 -13.13 -42.17 1.59
C ASN A 629 -13.35 -40.68 1.79
N PHE A 630 -12.72 -39.85 0.96
CA PHE A 630 -12.93 -38.40 0.97
C PHE A 630 -14.39 -38.05 0.67
N LEU A 631 -14.97 -38.64 -0.37
CA LEU A 631 -16.36 -38.39 -0.73
C LEU A 631 -17.32 -38.85 0.37
N ALA A 632 -17.05 -39.98 1.06
CA ALA A 632 -17.84 -40.42 2.20
C ALA A 632 -17.82 -39.41 3.34
N LEU A 633 -16.66 -38.78 3.61
CA LEU A 633 -16.54 -37.72 4.60
C LEU A 633 -17.36 -36.49 4.20
N VAL A 634 -17.26 -36.03 2.95
CA VAL A 634 -18.04 -34.90 2.44
C VAL A 634 -19.55 -35.19 2.53
N ARG A 635 -19.95 -36.38 2.17
CA ARG A 635 -21.34 -36.83 2.30
C ARG A 635 -21.84 -36.78 3.76
N ALA A 636 -21.04 -37.24 4.71
CA ALA A 636 -21.42 -37.21 6.12
C ALA A 636 -21.62 -35.79 6.65
N PHE A 637 -20.78 -34.81 6.21
CA PHE A 637 -20.93 -33.41 6.60
C PHE A 637 -22.12 -32.70 5.96
N THR A 638 -22.53 -33.12 4.75
CA THR A 638 -23.58 -32.42 3.99
C THR A 638 -24.93 -33.09 4.10
N GLN A 639 -25.02 -34.25 4.75
CA GLN A 639 -26.26 -35.07 4.80
C GLN A 639 -27.44 -34.40 5.50
N GLN A 640 -27.20 -33.52 6.46
CA GLN A 640 -28.24 -32.82 7.20
C GLN A 640 -29.02 -31.77 6.38
N GLN A 641 -28.37 -31.28 5.29
CA GLN A 641 -28.92 -30.23 4.42
C GLN A 641 -29.33 -30.78 3.05
N LEU A 642 -29.16 -32.08 2.82
CA LEU A 642 -29.50 -32.72 1.55
C LEU A 642 -31.00 -32.92 1.43
N PHE A 643 -31.60 -32.28 0.40
CA PHE A 643 -33.01 -32.40 0.09
C PHE A 643 -33.30 -33.49 -0.94
N GLU A 644 -32.54 -33.55 -2.01
CA GLU A 644 -32.76 -34.50 -3.12
C GLU A 644 -31.42 -34.99 -3.68
N GLU A 645 -31.35 -36.28 -4.05
CA GLU A 645 -30.24 -36.86 -4.73
C GLU A 645 -30.71 -37.65 -5.97
N SER A 646 -30.12 -37.43 -7.13
CA SER A 646 -30.43 -38.14 -8.36
C SER A 646 -29.16 -38.45 -9.15
N LYS A 647 -29.18 -39.59 -9.86
CA LYS A 647 -28.10 -40.00 -10.75
C LYS A 647 -28.47 -39.69 -12.20
N GLN A 648 -27.48 -39.21 -12.92
CA GLN A 648 -27.60 -38.82 -14.31
C GLN A 648 -26.44 -39.46 -15.11
N THR A 649 -26.60 -39.56 -16.42
CA THR A 649 -25.57 -40.09 -17.30
C THR A 649 -25.39 -39.15 -18.50
N PHE A 650 -24.14 -38.82 -18.82
CA PHE A 650 -23.78 -38.08 -20.01
C PHE A 650 -22.56 -38.72 -20.68
N LYS A 651 -22.61 -39.00 -21.98
CA LYS A 651 -21.55 -39.69 -22.75
C LYS A 651 -21.00 -40.91 -22.00
N GLU A 652 -21.89 -41.76 -21.52
CA GLU A 652 -21.59 -43.00 -20.78
C GLU A 652 -20.89 -42.82 -19.41
N ILE A 653 -20.73 -41.60 -18.92
CA ILE A 653 -20.20 -41.31 -17.59
C ILE A 653 -21.36 -40.91 -16.67
N GLU A 654 -21.45 -41.59 -15.51
CA GLU A 654 -22.46 -41.30 -14.48
C GLU A 654 -21.98 -40.12 -13.62
N TYR A 655 -22.88 -39.19 -13.29
CA TYR A 655 -22.68 -38.14 -12.29
C TYR A 655 -23.92 -37.98 -11.42
N GLU A 656 -23.72 -37.49 -10.20
CA GLU A 656 -24.77 -37.28 -9.17
C GLU A 656 -25.17 -35.80 -9.18
N ARG A 657 -26.48 -35.53 -9.10
CA ARG A 657 -27.02 -34.20 -8.74
C ARG A 657 -27.47 -34.26 -7.30
N ARG A 658 -27.03 -33.33 -6.48
CA ARG A 658 -27.42 -33.18 -5.08
C ARG A 658 -27.97 -31.80 -4.87
N ARG A 659 -29.23 -31.72 -4.40
CA ARG A 659 -29.89 -30.46 -4.07
C ARG A 659 -29.86 -30.25 -2.58
N PHE A 660 -29.43 -29.02 -2.20
CA PHE A 660 -29.34 -28.57 -0.82
C PHE A 660 -30.31 -27.42 -0.60
N GLU A 661 -30.98 -27.42 0.56
CA GLU A 661 -31.78 -26.30 1.07
C GLU A 661 -31.00 -25.59 2.20
N PHE A 662 -30.82 -24.30 2.08
CA PHE A 662 -30.41 -23.43 3.18
C PHE A 662 -31.66 -22.61 3.58
N GLY A 663 -31.94 -22.44 4.87
CA GLY A 663 -33.08 -21.67 5.34
C GLY A 663 -33.29 -20.30 4.68
N PRO A 664 -34.14 -19.40 5.12
CA PRO A 664 -34.59 -18.22 4.39
C PRO A 664 -33.50 -17.16 4.21
N ASN A 665 -32.51 -17.48 3.39
CA ASN A 665 -31.43 -16.58 2.91
C ASN A 665 -31.66 -16.29 1.43
N GLU A 666 -30.87 -15.39 0.85
CA GLU A 666 -30.98 -14.98 -0.56
C GLU A 666 -30.79 -16.14 -1.57
N ILE A 667 -30.07 -17.19 -1.17
CA ILE A 667 -29.96 -18.47 -1.92
C ILE A 667 -30.67 -19.53 -1.10
N GLU A 668 -31.89 -19.84 -1.49
CA GLU A 668 -32.76 -20.84 -0.77
C GLU A 668 -32.35 -22.28 -1.13
N GLU A 669 -32.03 -22.54 -2.40
CA GLU A 669 -31.67 -23.85 -2.91
C GLU A 669 -30.45 -23.76 -3.85
N PHE A 670 -29.58 -24.78 -3.82
CA PHE A 670 -28.56 -24.93 -4.85
C PHE A 670 -28.28 -26.39 -5.18
N ASP A 671 -27.86 -26.61 -6.42
CA ASP A 671 -27.50 -27.92 -6.94
C ASP A 671 -25.96 -28.09 -6.94
N LEU A 672 -25.49 -29.27 -6.52
CA LEU A 672 -24.11 -29.70 -6.63
C LEU A 672 -24.04 -30.93 -7.54
N PHE A 673 -23.23 -30.82 -8.59
CA PHE A 673 -23.00 -31.91 -9.54
C PHE A 673 -21.65 -32.58 -9.20
N ILE A 674 -21.65 -33.88 -8.98
CA ILE A 674 -20.51 -34.67 -8.54
C ILE A 674 -20.24 -35.79 -9.54
N CYS A 675 -19.05 -35.87 -10.10
CA CYS A 675 -18.62 -36.94 -11.00
C CYS A 675 -17.36 -37.60 -10.44
N GLN A 676 -17.39 -38.93 -10.39
CA GLN A 676 -16.25 -39.77 -10.03
C GLN A 676 -15.71 -40.43 -11.30
N TYR A 677 -14.44 -40.22 -11.57
CA TYR A 677 -13.78 -40.83 -12.70
C TYR A 677 -12.36 -41.27 -12.36
N GLU A 678 -12.06 -42.58 -12.43
CA GLU A 678 -10.81 -43.16 -11.94
C GLU A 678 -10.49 -42.76 -10.49
N SER A 679 -9.36 -42.09 -10.25
CA SER A 679 -8.98 -41.53 -8.94
C SER A 679 -9.35 -40.06 -8.74
N LYS A 680 -10.21 -39.51 -9.60
CA LYS A 680 -10.58 -38.09 -9.63
C LYS A 680 -12.02 -37.86 -9.23
N LEU A 681 -12.22 -36.80 -8.47
CA LEU A 681 -13.52 -36.30 -8.06
C LEU A 681 -13.72 -34.90 -8.63
N PHE A 682 -14.77 -34.74 -9.41
CA PHE A 682 -15.17 -33.43 -9.93
C PHE A 682 -16.43 -32.96 -9.23
N VAL A 683 -16.46 -31.69 -8.85
CA VAL A 683 -17.60 -31.04 -8.19
C VAL A 683 -17.88 -29.74 -8.88
N SER A 684 -19.12 -29.47 -9.29
CA SER A 684 -19.52 -28.23 -9.97
C SER A 684 -20.85 -27.72 -9.46
N LEU A 685 -21.05 -26.40 -9.55
CA LEU A 685 -22.34 -25.74 -9.32
C LEU A 685 -23.21 -25.73 -10.59
N SER A 686 -22.63 -25.96 -11.75
CA SER A 686 -23.30 -25.91 -13.04
C SER A 686 -23.31 -27.28 -13.71
N GLU A 687 -24.48 -27.75 -14.10
CA GLU A 687 -24.61 -29.00 -14.87
C GLU A 687 -23.90 -28.92 -16.21
N GLN A 688 -23.98 -27.76 -16.88
CA GLN A 688 -23.29 -27.56 -18.16
C GLN A 688 -21.76 -27.64 -18.00
N THR A 689 -21.21 -27.07 -16.92
CA THR A 689 -19.78 -27.18 -16.62
C THR A 689 -19.39 -28.62 -16.34
N MET A 690 -20.23 -29.40 -15.62
CA MET A 690 -20.00 -30.81 -15.41
C MET A 690 -20.00 -31.59 -16.75
N LYS A 691 -20.95 -31.33 -17.64
CA LYS A 691 -20.99 -31.93 -18.99
C LYS A 691 -19.77 -31.54 -19.84
N ASN A 692 -19.25 -30.32 -19.67
CA ASN A 692 -17.99 -29.89 -20.32
C ASN A 692 -16.80 -30.69 -19.78
N VAL A 693 -16.71 -30.90 -18.48
CA VAL A 693 -15.68 -31.76 -17.83
C VAL A 693 -15.74 -33.16 -18.40
N ILE A 694 -16.91 -33.80 -18.43
CA ILE A 694 -17.12 -35.12 -18.97
C ILE A 694 -16.73 -35.19 -20.45
N SER A 695 -17.09 -34.19 -21.24
CA SER A 695 -16.71 -34.10 -22.65
C SER A 695 -15.19 -34.03 -22.84
N ARG A 696 -14.48 -33.28 -21.99
CA ARG A 696 -13.00 -33.20 -22.00
C ARG A 696 -12.38 -34.57 -21.64
N ILE A 697 -12.95 -35.28 -20.66
CA ILE A 697 -12.52 -36.64 -20.30
C ILE A 697 -12.63 -37.56 -21.51
N LYS A 698 -13.80 -37.62 -22.15
CA LYS A 698 -14.05 -38.46 -23.33
C LYS A 698 -13.15 -38.11 -24.50
N SER A 699 -12.98 -36.83 -24.80
CA SER A 699 -12.07 -36.40 -25.89
C SER A 699 -10.62 -36.83 -25.67
N ARG A 700 -10.17 -36.93 -24.39
CA ARG A 700 -8.85 -37.46 -24.05
C ARG A 700 -8.75 -38.96 -24.24
N GLU A 701 -9.79 -39.72 -23.82
CA GLU A 701 -9.87 -41.17 -24.06
C GLU A 701 -9.82 -41.48 -25.55
N GLU A 702 -10.55 -40.73 -26.37
CA GLU A 702 -10.63 -40.89 -27.83
C GLU A 702 -9.40 -40.34 -28.55
N GLY A 703 -8.49 -39.65 -27.88
CA GLY A 703 -7.34 -38.99 -28.50
C GLY A 703 -7.70 -37.79 -29.42
N THR A 704 -8.91 -37.30 -29.32
CA THR A 704 -9.44 -36.18 -30.13
C THR A 704 -9.23 -34.80 -29.46
N PHE A 705 -8.73 -34.78 -28.21
CA PHE A 705 -8.49 -33.55 -27.47
C PHE A 705 -7.40 -32.71 -28.18
N LYS A 706 -7.77 -31.51 -28.62
CA LYS A 706 -6.82 -30.55 -29.21
C LYS A 706 -5.94 -29.99 -28.08
N LYS A 707 -4.67 -30.32 -28.10
CA LYS A 707 -3.65 -29.66 -27.28
C LYS A 707 -3.33 -28.30 -27.90
N ASP A 708 -3.85 -27.23 -27.34
CA ASP A 708 -3.17 -25.95 -27.53
C ASP A 708 -1.80 -26.01 -26.84
N ALA A 709 -0.83 -25.21 -27.31
CA ALA A 709 0.50 -25.18 -26.69
C ALA A 709 0.33 -24.86 -25.19
N PRO A 710 0.67 -25.80 -24.29
CA PRO A 710 0.32 -25.63 -22.89
C PRO A 710 1.11 -24.44 -22.31
N ARG A 711 0.41 -23.52 -21.66
CA ARG A 711 1.05 -22.47 -20.87
C ARG A 711 1.78 -23.13 -19.70
N LYS A 712 3.02 -22.71 -19.48
CA LYS A 712 3.84 -23.27 -18.42
C LYS A 712 3.36 -22.78 -17.06
N TRP A 713 3.06 -23.68 -16.16
CA TRP A 713 2.81 -23.37 -14.76
C TRP A 713 4.03 -22.73 -14.09
N LEU A 714 3.84 -21.61 -13.40
CA LEU A 714 4.94 -20.87 -12.76
C LEU A 714 5.28 -21.37 -11.36
N GLY A 715 4.41 -22.16 -10.74
CA GLY A 715 4.60 -22.76 -9.41
C GLY A 715 4.50 -24.27 -9.44
N GLN A 716 5.08 -24.92 -8.42
CA GLN A 716 4.97 -26.37 -8.21
C GLN A 716 3.97 -26.74 -7.11
N ASN A 717 3.76 -25.88 -6.12
CA ASN A 717 2.84 -26.13 -5.01
C ASN A 717 1.51 -25.40 -5.20
N LEU A 718 1.57 -24.17 -5.70
CA LEU A 718 0.41 -23.37 -6.08
C LEU A 718 0.70 -22.74 -7.42
N ALA A 719 -0.26 -22.80 -8.33
CA ALA A 719 -0.19 -22.02 -9.56
C ALA A 719 -1.56 -21.47 -9.95
N VAL A 720 -1.54 -20.31 -10.57
CA VAL A 720 -2.73 -19.59 -11.03
C VAL A 720 -2.50 -19.15 -12.46
N GLN A 721 -3.49 -19.34 -13.31
CA GLN A 721 -3.51 -18.85 -14.68
C GLN A 721 -4.85 -18.16 -14.97
N THR A 722 -4.79 -17.04 -15.67
CA THR A 722 -5.98 -16.31 -16.14
C THR A 722 -5.87 -15.97 -17.61
N ASN A 723 -6.96 -15.61 -18.24
CA ASN A 723 -6.99 -15.11 -19.61
C ASN A 723 -7.70 -13.76 -19.72
N SER A 724 -7.72 -13.16 -20.91
CA SER A 724 -8.28 -11.82 -21.13
C SER A 724 -9.79 -11.72 -20.87
N LYS A 725 -10.53 -12.82 -20.98
CA LYS A 725 -11.98 -12.86 -20.72
C LYS A 725 -12.28 -12.81 -19.22
N PHE A 726 -11.39 -13.38 -18.39
CA PHE A 726 -11.47 -13.28 -16.94
C PHE A 726 -11.55 -11.84 -16.44
N TYR A 727 -10.74 -10.95 -17.03
CA TYR A 727 -10.75 -9.53 -16.65
C TYR A 727 -12.04 -8.82 -17.02
N LYS A 728 -12.70 -9.24 -18.13
CA LYS A 728 -14.01 -8.72 -18.48
C LYS A 728 -15.07 -9.16 -17.47
N ALA A 729 -15.07 -10.44 -17.06
CA ALA A 729 -15.99 -10.96 -16.06
C ALA A 729 -15.78 -10.27 -14.70
N ILE A 730 -14.52 -10.10 -14.26
CA ILE A 730 -14.21 -9.35 -13.04
C ILE A 730 -14.66 -7.89 -13.16
N GLU A 731 -14.48 -7.24 -14.29
CA GLU A 731 -14.92 -5.85 -14.47
C GLU A 731 -16.43 -5.72 -14.21
N VAL A 732 -17.24 -6.68 -14.61
CA VAL A 732 -18.68 -6.68 -14.36
C VAL A 732 -18.97 -6.88 -12.88
N LEU A 733 -18.39 -7.90 -12.23
CA LEU A 733 -18.53 -8.18 -10.79
C LEU A 733 -18.15 -6.98 -9.91
N TRP A 734 -17.04 -6.34 -10.23
CA TRP A 734 -16.51 -5.22 -9.47
C TRP A 734 -17.13 -3.88 -9.83
N ARG A 735 -17.87 -3.81 -10.96
CA ARG A 735 -18.38 -2.56 -11.52
C ARG A 735 -19.19 -1.77 -10.50
N GLN A 736 -20.10 -2.40 -9.80
CA GLN A 736 -20.98 -1.74 -8.83
C GLN A 736 -20.27 -1.44 -7.51
N TYR A 737 -19.65 -2.47 -6.93
CA TYR A 737 -18.88 -2.33 -5.67
C TYR A 737 -17.72 -1.35 -5.84
N TYR A 738 -16.95 -1.51 -6.90
CA TYR A 738 -15.76 -0.68 -7.16
C TYR A 738 -16.12 0.77 -7.45
N ARG A 739 -17.23 1.02 -8.14
CA ARG A 739 -17.69 2.39 -8.41
C ARG A 739 -18.07 3.13 -7.14
N SER A 740 -18.85 2.52 -6.25
CA SER A 740 -19.22 3.15 -5.00
C SER A 740 -18.01 3.38 -4.11
N GLU A 741 -17.14 2.39 -3.93
CA GLU A 741 -15.95 2.48 -3.10
C GLU A 741 -14.97 3.55 -3.64
N LEU A 742 -14.65 3.55 -4.94
CA LEU A 742 -13.78 4.56 -5.54
C LEU A 742 -14.35 5.97 -5.48
N ARG A 743 -15.66 6.09 -5.63
CA ARG A 743 -16.37 7.36 -5.45
C ARG A 743 -16.19 7.86 -4.01
N ASP A 744 -16.43 6.98 -3.07
CA ASP A 744 -16.38 7.28 -1.65
C ASP A 744 -14.98 7.68 -1.20
N GLN A 745 -13.98 6.93 -1.63
CA GLN A 745 -12.57 7.30 -1.43
C GLN A 745 -12.26 8.68 -2.02
N THR A 746 -12.75 8.97 -3.22
CA THR A 746 -12.57 10.27 -3.87
C THR A 746 -13.20 11.40 -3.08
N TRP A 747 -14.45 11.22 -2.62
CA TRP A 747 -15.18 12.25 -1.90
C TRP A 747 -14.72 12.44 -0.45
N ARG A 748 -14.02 11.48 0.13
CA ARG A 748 -13.36 11.65 1.45
C ARG A 748 -12.31 12.75 1.46
N ASN A 749 -11.82 13.16 0.29
CA ASN A 749 -10.91 14.29 0.14
C ASN A 749 -11.63 15.66 0.25
N PHE A 750 -12.93 15.73 0.02
CA PHE A 750 -13.64 17.00 -0.13
C PHE A 750 -13.72 17.83 1.14
N PRO A 751 -13.94 17.26 2.34
CA PRO A 751 -14.04 18.06 3.56
C PRO A 751 -12.81 18.92 3.82
N ILE A 752 -11.61 18.37 3.66
CA ILE A 752 -10.39 19.15 3.90
C ILE A 752 -10.13 20.20 2.81
N LEU A 753 -10.50 19.91 1.56
CA LEU A 753 -10.38 20.89 0.47
C LEU A 753 -11.34 22.07 0.69
N GLN A 754 -12.55 21.82 1.20
CA GLN A 754 -13.49 22.86 1.59
C GLN A 754 -12.98 23.69 2.77
N GLU A 755 -12.33 23.04 3.76
CA GLU A 755 -11.64 23.73 4.86
C GLU A 755 -10.58 24.69 4.34
N TRP A 756 -9.71 24.22 3.42
CA TRP A 756 -8.66 25.06 2.87
C TRP A 756 -9.22 26.26 2.13
N LYS A 757 -10.29 26.09 1.36
CA LYS A 757 -10.91 27.20 0.65
C LYS A 757 -11.57 28.21 1.59
N ARG A 758 -12.14 27.73 2.71
CA ARG A 758 -12.77 28.58 3.71
C ARG A 758 -11.76 29.37 4.55
N GLU A 759 -10.72 28.66 5.04
CA GLU A 759 -9.71 29.27 5.94
C GLU A 759 -8.68 30.10 5.16
N PHE A 760 -8.40 29.72 3.91
CA PHE A 760 -7.40 30.34 3.04
C PHE A 760 -8.01 30.66 1.65
N PRO A 761 -8.96 31.58 1.53
CA PRO A 761 -9.75 31.83 0.32
C PRO A 761 -8.90 32.22 -0.90
N ASP A 762 -7.75 32.86 -0.69
CA ASP A 762 -6.84 33.33 -1.74
C ASP A 762 -5.92 32.23 -2.30
N HIS A 763 -5.96 31.04 -1.70
CA HIS A 763 -5.12 29.93 -2.13
C HIS A 763 -5.92 28.88 -2.91
N ASP A 764 -5.26 28.24 -3.87
CA ASP A 764 -5.79 27.01 -4.46
C ASP A 764 -5.77 25.88 -3.42
N PRO A 765 -6.92 25.28 -3.06
CA PRO A 765 -7.00 24.30 -1.98
C PRO A 765 -6.21 23.02 -2.25
N PHE A 766 -6.03 22.63 -3.51
CA PHE A 766 -5.25 21.42 -3.87
C PHE A 766 -3.76 21.68 -3.70
N GLU A 767 -3.27 22.83 -4.20
CA GLU A 767 -1.88 23.21 -4.05
C GLU A 767 -1.53 23.54 -2.60
N PHE A 768 -2.46 24.13 -1.84
CA PHE A 768 -2.31 24.37 -0.41
C PHE A 768 -2.11 23.06 0.35
N HIS A 769 -2.96 22.06 0.09
CA HIS A 769 -2.82 20.75 0.72
C HIS A 769 -1.48 20.08 0.34
N ARG A 770 -1.12 20.12 -0.94
CA ARG A 770 0.15 19.57 -1.43
C ARG A 770 1.36 20.24 -0.78
N LYS A 771 1.33 21.57 -0.63
CA LYS A 771 2.43 22.36 -0.03
C LYS A 771 2.66 22.02 1.44
N TYR A 772 1.60 22.00 2.25
CA TYR A 772 1.71 21.91 3.70
C TYR A 772 1.60 20.48 4.25
N TRP A 773 0.91 19.58 3.55
CA TRP A 773 0.73 18.18 3.97
C TRP A 773 1.50 17.16 3.13
N TYR A 774 2.19 17.64 2.08
CA TYR A 774 3.01 16.80 1.18
C TYR A 774 2.25 15.63 0.54
N GLN A 775 0.95 15.79 0.37
CA GLN A 775 0.05 14.80 -0.21
C GLN A 775 -0.68 15.39 -1.40
N LYS A 776 -0.84 14.60 -2.46
CA LYS A 776 -1.68 14.94 -3.61
C LYS A 776 -3.02 14.23 -3.49
N MET A 777 -4.10 14.98 -3.50
CA MET A 777 -5.44 14.43 -3.57
C MET A 777 -5.71 13.86 -4.95
N LEU A 778 -6.25 12.65 -5.01
CA LEU A 778 -6.52 11.95 -6.24
C LEU A 778 -8.02 11.68 -6.43
N CYS A 779 -8.42 11.50 -7.68
CA CYS A 779 -9.66 10.84 -8.02
C CYS A 779 -9.38 9.34 -8.18
N ALA A 780 -9.94 8.50 -7.31
CA ALA A 780 -9.74 7.07 -7.36
C ALA A 780 -10.23 6.42 -8.67
N GLY A 781 -11.11 7.10 -9.39
CA GLY A 781 -11.59 6.68 -10.70
C GLY A 781 -10.68 7.07 -11.88
N GLY A 782 -9.47 7.55 -11.64
CA GLY A 782 -8.50 7.90 -12.68
C GLY A 782 -8.76 9.24 -13.38
N GLY A 783 -9.66 10.07 -12.86
CA GLY A 783 -9.89 11.45 -13.33
C GLY A 783 -9.22 12.48 -12.45
N ASP A 784 -9.58 13.75 -12.68
CA ASP A 784 -9.07 14.90 -11.93
C ASP A 784 -10.05 15.34 -10.83
N LEU A 785 -9.50 15.95 -9.78
CA LEU A 785 -10.23 16.75 -8.84
C LEU A 785 -10.12 18.23 -9.26
N VAL A 786 -11.25 18.90 -9.39
CA VAL A 786 -11.33 20.29 -9.80
C VAL A 786 -12.24 21.06 -8.86
N TRP A 787 -12.07 22.39 -8.80
CA TRP A 787 -12.98 23.25 -8.07
C TRP A 787 -14.14 23.72 -8.95
N ASP A 788 -15.37 23.41 -8.56
CA ASP A 788 -16.57 23.87 -9.25
C ASP A 788 -16.92 25.29 -8.75
N LYS A 789 -16.68 26.29 -9.60
CA LYS A 789 -16.94 27.70 -9.26
C LYS A 789 -18.41 28.00 -9.03
N LYS A 790 -19.35 27.25 -9.62
CA LYS A 790 -20.78 27.45 -9.46
C LYS A 790 -21.24 27.12 -8.06
N THR A 791 -20.86 25.95 -7.58
CA THR A 791 -21.24 25.46 -6.24
C THR A 791 -20.19 25.82 -5.18
N ASP A 792 -19.06 26.41 -5.59
CA ASP A 792 -17.90 26.70 -4.76
C ASP A 792 -17.45 25.50 -3.92
N SER A 793 -17.33 24.37 -4.57
CA SER A 793 -17.02 23.07 -3.95
C SER A 793 -16.11 22.20 -4.80
N PRO A 794 -15.38 21.24 -4.20
CA PRO A 794 -14.61 20.30 -4.97
C PRO A 794 -15.51 19.34 -5.75
N LYS A 795 -15.03 18.87 -6.90
CA LYS A 795 -15.72 17.97 -7.82
C LYS A 795 -14.74 17.03 -8.50
N SER A 796 -15.11 15.78 -8.63
CA SER A 796 -14.41 14.82 -9.47
C SER A 796 -14.94 14.90 -10.91
N THR A 797 -14.04 14.84 -11.90
CA THR A 797 -14.42 14.76 -13.30
C THR A 797 -15.12 13.45 -13.64
N VAL A 798 -14.87 12.39 -12.86
CA VAL A 798 -15.46 11.05 -13.01
C VAL A 798 -16.74 10.91 -12.21
N PHE A 799 -16.69 11.15 -10.90
CA PHE A 799 -17.79 10.87 -9.97
C PHE A 799 -18.66 12.08 -9.64
N GLY A 800 -18.34 13.26 -10.19
CA GLY A 800 -19.04 14.49 -9.83
C GLY A 800 -18.75 14.90 -8.38
N ASN A 801 -19.73 15.52 -7.77
CA ASN A 801 -19.77 15.80 -6.33
C ASN A 801 -21.02 15.13 -5.72
N PRO A 802 -21.13 15.04 -4.39
CA PRO A 802 -22.26 14.36 -3.76
C PRO A 802 -23.62 15.00 -4.05
N GLY A 803 -23.65 16.29 -4.39
CA GLY A 803 -24.86 16.95 -4.81
C GLY A 803 -25.27 16.67 -6.26
N LYS A 804 -24.29 16.31 -7.08
CA LYS A 804 -24.51 15.94 -8.48
C LYS A 804 -23.59 14.77 -8.83
N ALA A 805 -23.92 13.60 -8.26
CA ALA A 805 -23.19 12.39 -8.49
C ALA A 805 -23.23 11.97 -9.96
N ARG A 806 -22.11 11.46 -10.44
CA ARG A 806 -22.02 10.80 -11.73
C ARG A 806 -21.74 9.33 -11.51
N ILE A 807 -22.38 8.48 -12.27
CA ILE A 807 -22.08 7.06 -12.35
C ILE A 807 -21.39 6.86 -13.70
N PRO A 808 -20.09 6.70 -13.76
CA PRO A 808 -19.39 6.50 -15.02
C PRO A 808 -19.81 5.16 -15.63
N MET A 809 -20.06 5.12 -16.93
CA MET A 809 -20.38 3.88 -17.65
C MET A 809 -19.22 2.90 -17.63
N SER A 810 -17.98 3.41 -17.63
CA SER A 810 -16.76 2.62 -17.46
C SER A 810 -15.84 3.31 -16.44
N THR A 811 -15.34 2.57 -15.49
CA THR A 811 -14.20 3.00 -14.66
C THR A 811 -12.92 2.51 -15.31
N PRO A 812 -11.85 3.29 -15.36
CA PRO A 812 -10.56 2.78 -15.76
C PRO A 812 -10.13 1.72 -14.73
N THR A 813 -10.20 0.48 -15.13
CA THR A 813 -9.72 -0.64 -14.33
C THR A 813 -8.29 -0.97 -14.76
N PRO A 814 -7.36 -1.17 -13.82
CA PRO A 814 -5.96 -1.44 -14.16
C PRO A 814 -5.79 -2.71 -15.01
N TRP A 815 -6.74 -3.63 -14.94
CA TRP A 815 -6.72 -4.90 -15.68
C TRP A 815 -7.34 -4.84 -17.09
N ARG A 816 -7.86 -3.72 -17.52
CA ARG A 816 -8.47 -3.59 -18.88
C ARG A 816 -7.51 -3.93 -20.00
N ASP A 817 -6.24 -3.60 -19.82
CA ASP A 817 -5.19 -3.84 -20.80
C ASP A 817 -4.47 -5.17 -20.60
N PHE A 818 -4.88 -5.99 -19.61
CA PHE A 818 -4.27 -7.28 -19.37
C PHE A 818 -4.77 -8.32 -20.37
N LYS A 819 -3.82 -9.08 -20.87
CA LYS A 819 -4.07 -10.24 -21.73
C LYS A 819 -4.10 -11.50 -20.88
N SER A 820 -3.13 -11.66 -19.99
CA SER A 820 -3.05 -12.78 -19.07
C SER A 820 -2.25 -12.42 -17.82
N PHE A 821 -2.52 -13.14 -16.73
CA PHE A 821 -1.75 -13.13 -15.51
C PHE A 821 -1.52 -14.57 -15.08
N ASP A 822 -0.26 -14.92 -14.90
CA ASP A 822 0.19 -16.20 -14.38
C ASP A 822 0.98 -15.96 -13.10
N ALA A 823 0.70 -16.75 -12.08
CA ALA A 823 1.46 -16.70 -10.83
C ALA A 823 1.68 -18.12 -10.29
N GLY A 824 2.71 -18.28 -9.47
CA GLY A 824 2.95 -19.54 -8.83
C GLY A 824 3.90 -19.46 -7.66
N VAL A 825 3.72 -20.39 -6.73
CA VAL A 825 4.54 -20.53 -5.53
C VAL A 825 5.15 -21.95 -5.52
N THR A 826 6.43 -22.01 -5.23
CA THR A 826 7.17 -23.25 -5.04
C THR A 826 7.86 -23.21 -3.68
N PHE A 827 7.66 -24.23 -2.88
CA PHE A 827 8.47 -24.47 -1.69
C PHE A 827 9.66 -25.33 -2.11
N ASP A 828 10.84 -24.74 -2.17
CA ASP A 828 12.08 -25.46 -2.49
C ASP A 828 12.92 -25.70 -1.22
N THR A 829 14.02 -26.45 -1.36
CA THR A 829 14.89 -26.79 -0.23
C THR A 829 15.53 -25.59 0.47
N GLY A 830 15.45 -24.41 -0.13
CA GLY A 830 16.04 -23.19 0.41
C GLY A 830 15.01 -22.17 0.91
N GLY A 831 13.69 -22.36 0.65
CA GLY A 831 12.72 -21.36 1.03
C GLY A 831 11.46 -21.33 0.16
N ILE A 832 10.84 -20.16 0.03
CA ILE A 832 9.70 -19.91 -0.85
C ILE A 832 10.20 -19.19 -2.11
N ARG A 833 9.74 -19.64 -3.24
CA ARG A 833 9.92 -18.98 -4.53
C ARG A 833 8.56 -18.63 -5.12
N GLY A 834 8.34 -17.35 -5.37
CA GLY A 834 7.15 -16.83 -6.03
C GLY A 834 7.50 -16.33 -7.42
N LYS A 835 6.73 -16.74 -8.43
CA LYS A 835 6.86 -16.21 -9.79
C LYS A 835 5.56 -15.61 -10.23
N MET A 836 5.65 -14.52 -10.98
CA MET A 836 4.51 -13.83 -11.55
C MET A 836 4.86 -13.37 -12.96
N MET A 837 3.92 -13.48 -13.88
CA MET A 837 4.02 -12.94 -15.23
C MET A 837 2.70 -12.30 -15.61
N LEU A 838 2.77 -11.04 -16.00
CA LEU A 838 1.67 -10.26 -16.52
C LEU A 838 1.92 -9.97 -18.00
N GLU A 839 0.98 -10.34 -18.88
CA GLU A 839 1.00 -9.93 -20.28
C GLU A 839 -0.06 -8.85 -20.54
N ARG A 840 0.30 -7.87 -21.37
CA ARG A 840 -0.58 -6.83 -21.88
C ARG A 840 -1.03 -7.12 -23.31
N LYS A 841 -2.16 -6.54 -23.68
CA LYS A 841 -2.71 -6.64 -25.03
C LYS A 841 -1.85 -5.96 -26.09
#